data_40afa81135743de5164c2669e3cb61ea
#
_entry.id   40afa81135743de5164c2669e3cb61ea
#
_cell.length_a   1.000
_cell.length_b   1.000
_cell.length_c   1.000
_cell.angle_alpha   90.00
_cell.angle_beta   90.00
_cell.angle_gamma   90.00
#
_symmetry.space_group_name_H-M   'P 1'
#
loop_
_entity.id
_entity.type
_entity.pdbx_description
1 polymer ?
#
loop_
_entity_poly.entity_id
_entity_poly.type
_entity_poly.pdbx_seq_one_letter_code
_entity_poly.pdbx_strand_id
1 'polypeptide(L)'
;MVVVLAATLLRVAAVEAQRPQQPPITVKEIAVEGTKRVQDAVVLGRVKTTVGAPFNPNLLSEDIRGIFALGFFDDVQMRVEDFEGGVKVTFVVTERPFVRDVDFIGNKKLSTENLQEKINIKLGSVYNPVDVQRAVEKLKEYYEDEGYFEVQLSPDVEKFSDGDVRVTFNIIEGRRMTIDRIVVKGNTGLKESAIKDVLATRERQFFILRGTVQRQRLEDDVERVLQLYNDHGYVQARVESHDITVDREKARVTITFVIVEGPQFRVGDVTISGVTLFPEREITRRIGLKKGDVFSRSKLRESLKAITDLYSTIGHASADVNPKSEQSESAATISLAFEIAEGPEVYIERINISGNVRSQEKILRRELLLHEGELYTLQKRERSRQKLTNLGYFETVNLTTQPGSDKTKIVVNVEVTEKPTGLFSIGGGYSSVDSFIGTIDLAQRNFLGRGWEASIRIRAGANSQQGVISFTEPWLFDRPLSAGFDLFNTRRQYPEYDYDSLGGGLRLSHPFAEYWRWFTGYRVSRDEITSLTESATDALRDESGTRVTSAVNAALARDSRDNVFAPSRGGQTSLSAEFAGLGGDSRFVKTIGSTSYFWPVWFNHVVGARAEAGYGFGWSDEPLPLFERFYLGGPNSVRSFKNRRLSPQDEGGVRVGGTSEVLGNVEYIIPLPFNIRVAGFFDVGNAYGFGTKFDPTDTREAAGAGLRWLSPFGPLRLDYGVNLDRKKGEDFGAFHFSVGSPF
;
A
#
# COMPACT_ATOMS: atom_id res chain seq x y z
N MET A 1 -39.43 89.10 -33.50
CA MET A 1 -39.39 90.60 -33.49
C MET A 1 -38.18 90.91 -32.62
N VAL A 2 -36.99 91.08 -33.25
CA VAL A 2 -36.35 92.41 -33.41
C VAL A 2 -36.08 93.05 -32.04
N VAL A 3 -34.83 93.30 -31.56
CA VAL A 3 -33.73 94.15 -32.05
C VAL A 3 -32.52 93.81 -31.12
N VAL A 4 -31.37 93.47 -31.56
CA VAL A 4 -30.11 94.16 -31.87
C VAL A 4 -29.78 95.38 -30.97
N LEU A 5 -28.59 95.30 -30.33
CA LEU A 5 -27.50 96.34 -30.28
C LEU A 5 -26.44 95.82 -29.28
N ALA A 6 -25.30 95.41 -29.65
CA ALA A 6 -24.10 96.10 -30.14
C ALA A 6 -23.26 96.76 -29.02
N ALA A 7 -22.11 96.12 -28.85
CA ALA A 7 -20.73 96.63 -28.64
C ALA A 7 -20.43 97.63 -27.52
N THR A 8 -19.46 97.30 -26.69
CA THR A 8 -18.11 97.92 -26.72
C THR A 8 -17.10 97.24 -25.89
N LEU A 9 -15.94 97.07 -26.45
CA LEU A 9 -14.69 96.55 -25.87
C LEU A 9 -14.21 97.38 -24.65
N LEU A 10 -13.82 96.64 -23.58
CA LEU A 10 -12.76 97.10 -22.71
C LEU A 10 -11.89 95.91 -22.33
N ARG A 11 -10.73 95.84 -22.98
CA ARG A 11 -9.61 94.94 -22.52
C ARG A 11 -9.10 95.46 -21.18
N VAL A 12 -9.29 94.66 -20.14
CA VAL A 12 -8.47 94.77 -18.94
C VAL A 12 -7.54 93.52 -18.96
N ALA A 13 -6.29 93.77 -19.27
CA ALA A 13 -5.21 92.75 -19.09
C ALA A 13 -5.04 92.49 -17.60
N ALA A 14 -5.59 91.40 -17.12
CA ALA A 14 -5.18 90.84 -15.81
C ALA A 14 -3.79 90.27 -15.98
N VAL A 15 -2.80 90.93 -15.45
CA VAL A 15 -1.47 90.33 -15.19
C VAL A 15 -1.66 89.34 -14.10
N GLU A 16 -1.71 88.02 -14.45
CA GLU A 16 -1.53 86.90 -13.56
C GLU A 16 -0.10 86.97 -13.05
N ALA A 17 0.09 87.44 -11.83
CA ALA A 17 1.35 87.34 -11.13
C ALA A 17 1.63 85.87 -10.90
N GLN A 18 2.54 85.28 -11.70
CA GLN A 18 3.16 84.01 -11.41
C GLN A 18 3.79 84.09 -10.02
N ARG A 19 3.13 83.42 -9.03
CA ARG A 19 3.79 83.10 -7.79
C ARG A 19 5.02 82.30 -8.16
N PRO A 20 6.20 82.55 -7.61
CA PRO A 20 7.36 81.70 -7.82
C PRO A 20 7.02 80.27 -7.31
N GLN A 21 6.98 79.34 -8.22
CA GLN A 21 6.91 77.92 -7.82
C GLN A 21 8.14 77.66 -6.94
N GLN A 22 7.93 77.45 -5.67
CA GLN A 22 8.95 76.93 -4.81
C GLN A 22 9.40 75.61 -5.44
N PRO A 23 10.71 75.35 -5.54
CA PRO A 23 11.17 74.05 -6.06
C PRO A 23 10.53 72.92 -5.26
N PRO A 24 10.06 71.86 -5.95
CA PRO A 24 9.36 70.78 -5.25
C PRO A 24 10.31 70.24 -4.17
N ILE A 25 9.79 70.15 -2.95
CA ILE A 25 10.52 69.53 -1.83
C ILE A 25 10.86 68.12 -2.24
N THR A 26 12.14 67.75 -2.19
CA THR A 26 12.65 66.45 -2.62
C THR A 26 12.92 65.56 -1.42
N VAL A 27 12.69 64.23 -1.57
CA VAL A 27 13.07 63.23 -0.55
C VAL A 27 14.58 63.04 -0.61
N LYS A 28 15.29 63.33 0.45
CA LYS A 28 16.74 63.25 0.57
C LYS A 28 17.21 61.92 1.20
N GLU A 29 16.43 61.41 2.10
CA GLU A 29 16.74 60.16 2.83
C GLU A 29 15.46 59.37 3.13
N ILE A 30 15.57 58.06 3.07
CA ILE A 30 14.48 57.17 3.50
C ILE A 30 15.11 56.24 4.54
N ALA A 31 14.53 56.20 5.73
CA ALA A 31 14.98 55.37 6.85
C ALA A 31 13.85 54.49 7.38
N VAL A 32 14.20 53.45 8.06
CA VAL A 32 13.27 52.54 8.77
C VAL A 32 13.71 52.53 10.24
N GLU A 33 12.75 52.67 11.14
CA GLU A 33 12.97 52.54 12.58
C GLU A 33 11.96 51.56 13.19
N GLY A 34 12.37 50.84 14.22
CA GLY A 34 11.50 49.93 14.97
C GLY A 34 11.57 48.50 14.53
N THR A 35 12.34 48.19 13.49
CA THR A 35 12.68 46.78 13.08
C THR A 35 13.56 46.13 14.15
N LYS A 36 13.25 44.86 14.46
CA LYS A 36 14.05 44.03 15.41
C LYS A 36 14.56 42.74 14.74
N ARG A 37 13.70 42.10 13.97
CA ARG A 37 13.96 40.82 13.29
C ARG A 37 13.76 40.94 11.77
N VAL A 38 12.81 41.75 11.37
CA VAL A 38 12.59 42.03 9.94
C VAL A 38 13.69 42.96 9.49
N GLN A 39 14.44 42.57 8.48
CA GLN A 39 15.50 43.43 7.94
C GLN A 39 14.91 44.69 7.28
N ASP A 40 15.52 45.86 7.49
CA ASP A 40 15.11 47.12 6.86
C ASP A 40 14.96 47.01 5.37
N ALA A 41 15.78 46.22 4.72
CA ALA A 41 15.73 45.94 3.28
C ALA A 41 14.38 45.33 2.84
N VAL A 42 13.70 44.56 3.69
CA VAL A 42 12.37 43.97 3.40
C VAL A 42 11.31 45.07 3.37
N VAL A 43 11.40 46.00 4.30
CA VAL A 43 10.50 47.18 4.38
C VAL A 43 10.75 48.08 3.18
N LEU A 44 12.03 48.46 2.96
CA LEU A 44 12.44 49.34 1.87
C LEU A 44 12.09 48.77 0.48
N GLY A 45 12.15 47.43 0.33
CA GLY A 45 11.76 46.75 -0.92
C GLY A 45 10.28 46.89 -1.29
N ARG A 46 9.43 47.35 -0.37
CA ARG A 46 8.01 47.66 -0.60
C ARG A 46 7.72 49.15 -0.80
N VAL A 47 8.68 50.01 -0.49
CA VAL A 47 8.58 51.46 -0.66
C VAL A 47 8.80 51.80 -2.11
N LYS A 48 7.83 52.51 -2.71
CA LYS A 48 7.90 53.01 -4.09
C LYS A 48 8.56 54.39 -4.15
N THR A 49 8.52 55.14 -3.06
CA THR A 49 9.21 56.42 -2.94
C THR A 49 10.71 56.21 -3.05
N THR A 50 11.38 57.02 -3.86
CA THR A 50 12.82 56.95 -4.09
C THR A 50 13.51 58.24 -3.66
N VAL A 51 14.76 58.12 -3.20
CA VAL A 51 15.61 59.25 -2.88
C VAL A 51 15.84 60.10 -4.14
N GLY A 52 15.67 61.41 -4.03
CA GLY A 52 15.74 62.38 -5.14
C GLY A 52 14.37 62.68 -5.83
N ALA A 53 13.33 61.89 -5.55
CA ALA A 53 12.00 62.14 -6.06
C ALA A 53 11.28 63.30 -5.35
N PRO A 54 10.33 64.00 -6.00
CA PRO A 54 9.49 64.97 -5.35
C PRO A 54 8.65 64.35 -4.22
N PHE A 55 8.56 65.01 -3.10
CA PHE A 55 7.74 64.61 -1.96
C PHE A 55 6.25 64.50 -2.36
N ASN A 56 5.70 63.29 -2.26
CA ASN A 56 4.34 62.99 -2.61
C ASN A 56 3.60 62.26 -1.49
N PRO A 57 2.70 62.92 -0.73
CA PRO A 57 1.96 62.33 0.36
C PRO A 57 1.09 61.11 -0.01
N ASN A 58 0.55 61.14 -1.24
CA ASN A 58 -0.28 60.03 -1.71
C ASN A 58 0.54 58.76 -1.95
N LEU A 59 1.74 58.89 -2.53
CA LEU A 59 2.67 57.76 -2.73
C LEU A 59 3.13 57.20 -1.41
N LEU A 60 3.44 58.06 -0.44
CA LEU A 60 3.83 57.62 0.91
C LEU A 60 2.69 56.91 1.63
N SER A 61 1.44 57.30 1.40
CA SER A 61 0.28 56.58 1.92
C SER A 61 0.12 55.17 1.28
N GLU A 62 0.51 55.03 0.01
CA GLU A 62 0.59 53.73 -0.67
C GLU A 62 1.74 52.90 -0.11
N ASP A 63 2.89 53.52 0.20
CA ASP A 63 4.05 52.83 0.80
C ASP A 63 3.69 52.30 2.18
N ILE A 64 3.04 53.08 3.03
CA ILE A 64 2.54 52.60 4.34
C ILE A 64 1.63 51.39 4.18
N ARG A 65 0.67 51.43 3.23
CA ARG A 65 -0.18 50.27 2.96
C ARG A 65 0.59 49.08 2.41
N GLY A 66 1.61 49.32 1.58
CA GLY A 66 2.50 48.30 1.04
C GLY A 66 3.34 47.61 2.14
N ILE A 67 3.86 48.38 3.08
CA ILE A 67 4.60 47.89 4.24
C ILE A 67 3.65 47.10 5.16
N PHE A 68 2.48 47.64 5.48
CA PHE A 68 1.50 46.95 6.33
C PHE A 68 1.00 45.65 5.71
N ALA A 69 0.87 45.61 4.39
CA ALA A 69 0.48 44.39 3.66
C ALA A 69 1.52 43.26 3.71
N LEU A 70 2.75 43.50 4.16
CA LEU A 70 3.73 42.45 4.44
C LEU A 70 3.29 41.50 5.58
N GLY A 71 2.37 41.99 6.47
CA GLY A 71 1.81 41.21 7.55
C GLY A 71 2.70 41.08 8.79
N PHE A 72 3.92 41.64 8.77
CA PHE A 72 4.88 41.56 9.87
C PHE A 72 4.71 42.63 10.94
N PHE A 73 3.88 43.64 10.68
CA PHE A 73 3.77 44.85 11.51
C PHE A 73 2.34 45.03 12.05
N ASP A 74 2.26 45.44 13.33
CA ASP A 74 1.00 45.85 13.98
C ASP A 74 0.70 47.31 13.69
N ASP A 75 1.73 48.14 13.54
CA ASP A 75 1.60 49.56 13.22
C ASP A 75 2.71 49.98 12.27
N VAL A 76 2.38 50.88 11.36
CA VAL A 76 3.30 51.51 10.42
C VAL A 76 2.98 53.01 10.39
N GLN A 77 3.84 53.79 11.00
CA GLN A 77 3.76 55.25 11.00
C GLN A 77 4.84 55.82 10.10
N MET A 78 4.64 57.07 9.71
CA MET A 78 5.61 57.82 8.94
C MET A 78 5.94 59.13 9.66
N ARG A 79 7.23 59.40 9.77
CA ARG A 79 7.76 60.68 10.27
C ARG A 79 8.47 61.38 9.10
N VAL A 80 8.15 62.65 8.90
CA VAL A 80 8.79 63.48 7.88
C VAL A 80 9.47 64.64 8.59
N GLU A 81 10.76 64.83 8.35
CA GLU A 81 11.60 65.85 8.98
C GLU A 81 12.36 66.65 7.90
N ASP A 82 12.59 67.94 8.14
CA ASP A 82 13.41 68.72 7.22
C ASP A 82 14.85 68.25 7.27
N PHE A 83 15.46 67.99 6.12
CA PHE A 83 16.78 67.43 6.00
C PHE A 83 17.49 67.87 4.71
N GLU A 84 18.64 68.54 4.84
CA GLU A 84 19.54 68.98 3.74
C GLU A 84 18.84 69.72 2.59
N GLY A 85 17.88 70.62 2.90
CA GLY A 85 17.13 71.35 1.88
C GLY A 85 16.04 70.53 1.16
N GLY A 86 15.66 69.39 1.70
CA GLY A 86 14.54 68.56 1.35
C GLY A 86 13.94 67.90 2.59
N VAL A 87 13.44 66.67 2.48
CA VAL A 87 12.85 65.95 3.61
C VAL A 87 13.46 64.57 3.74
N LYS A 88 13.62 64.12 5.01
CA LYS A 88 13.86 62.75 5.38
C LYS A 88 12.54 62.08 5.75
N VAL A 89 12.28 60.93 5.14
CA VAL A 89 11.08 60.11 5.42
C VAL A 89 11.53 58.90 6.23
N THR A 90 11.02 58.79 7.46
CA THR A 90 11.29 57.64 8.31
C THR A 90 10.03 56.82 8.52
N PHE A 91 10.03 55.57 8.08
CA PHE A 91 8.95 54.64 8.38
C PHE A 91 9.24 54.02 9.80
N VAL A 92 8.36 54.32 10.73
CA VAL A 92 8.42 53.79 12.08
C VAL A 92 7.46 52.64 12.14
N VAL A 93 8.02 51.41 12.34
CA VAL A 93 7.24 50.20 12.33
C VAL A 93 7.24 49.51 13.72
N THR A 94 6.13 48.89 14.05
CA THR A 94 6.03 48.06 15.26
C THR A 94 5.83 46.63 14.82
N GLU A 95 6.82 45.76 15.04
CA GLU A 95 6.74 44.36 14.65
C GLU A 95 5.69 43.63 15.48
N ARG A 96 4.94 42.71 14.79
CA ARG A 96 4.08 41.76 15.46
C ARG A 96 4.89 40.76 16.26
N PRO A 97 4.33 40.23 17.34
CA PRO A 97 4.94 39.14 18.09
C PRO A 97 5.20 37.93 17.17
N PHE A 98 6.26 37.21 17.40
CA PHE A 98 6.54 35.91 16.76
C PHE A 98 6.23 34.78 17.73
N VAL A 99 5.77 33.66 17.18
CA VAL A 99 5.56 32.44 17.97
C VAL A 99 6.91 31.79 18.28
N ARG A 100 7.34 31.84 19.55
CA ARG A 100 8.57 31.20 20.00
C ARG A 100 8.36 29.76 20.34
N ASP A 101 7.29 29.44 21.08
CA ASP A 101 6.99 28.12 21.59
C ASP A 101 5.52 27.77 21.33
N VAL A 102 5.24 26.47 21.10
CA VAL A 102 3.90 25.93 21.05
C VAL A 102 3.88 24.71 21.96
N ASP A 103 3.13 24.81 23.05
CA ASP A 103 3.04 23.78 24.08
C ASP A 103 1.64 23.14 24.13
N PHE A 104 1.59 21.88 24.52
CA PHE A 104 0.36 21.14 24.75
C PHE A 104 0.38 20.58 26.16
N ILE A 105 -0.64 20.90 26.96
CA ILE A 105 -0.77 20.47 28.35
C ILE A 105 -2.05 19.70 28.54
N GLY A 106 -1.96 18.48 29.10
CA GLY A 106 -3.11 17.63 29.39
C GLY A 106 -3.41 16.55 28.36
N ASN A 107 -2.66 16.48 27.26
CA ASN A 107 -2.74 15.43 26.22
C ASN A 107 -2.08 14.12 26.70
N LYS A 108 -2.85 13.27 27.41
CA LYS A 108 -2.37 11.99 27.97
C LYS A 108 -2.56 10.80 27.02
N LYS A 109 -3.46 10.92 26.04
CA LYS A 109 -3.86 9.86 25.14
C LYS A 109 -3.37 10.04 23.74
N LEU A 110 -3.26 11.28 23.26
CA LEU A 110 -2.70 11.62 21.97
C LEU A 110 -1.31 12.23 22.16
N SER A 111 -0.36 11.87 21.31
CA SER A 111 1.01 12.37 21.42
C SER A 111 1.12 13.83 20.97
N THR A 112 2.06 14.55 21.55
CA THR A 112 2.35 15.95 21.21
C THR A 112 2.72 16.10 19.73
N GLU A 113 3.49 15.15 19.18
CA GLU A 113 3.91 15.14 17.78
C GLU A 113 2.70 15.12 16.86
N ASN A 114 1.73 14.22 17.13
CA ASN A 114 0.50 14.12 16.35
C ASN A 114 -0.35 15.39 16.40
N LEU A 115 -0.43 16.03 17.57
CA LEU A 115 -1.15 17.30 17.74
C LEU A 115 -0.46 18.43 16.96
N GLN A 116 0.85 18.47 16.99
CA GLN A 116 1.64 19.49 16.31
C GLN A 116 1.53 19.38 14.79
N GLU A 117 1.42 18.17 14.23
CA GLU A 117 1.17 17.95 12.80
C GLU A 117 -0.20 18.46 12.32
N LYS A 118 -1.19 18.55 13.21
CA LYS A 118 -2.54 18.99 12.86
C LYS A 118 -2.71 20.50 12.82
N ILE A 119 -1.82 21.26 13.44
CA ILE A 119 -1.88 22.72 13.48
C ILE A 119 -0.92 23.33 12.46
N ASN A 120 -1.30 24.51 11.94
CA ASN A 120 -0.47 25.25 10.97
C ASN A 120 0.41 26.34 11.63
N ILE A 121 0.57 26.31 12.95
CA ILE A 121 1.39 27.29 13.67
C ILE A 121 2.83 26.78 13.69
N LYS A 122 3.73 27.50 13.01
CA LYS A 122 5.15 27.17 12.96
C LYS A 122 5.94 28.02 13.91
N LEU A 123 6.94 27.45 14.56
CA LEU A 123 7.91 28.20 15.36
C LEU A 123 8.59 29.28 14.49
N GLY A 124 8.71 30.49 15.01
CA GLY A 124 9.26 31.63 14.29
C GLY A 124 8.30 32.29 13.27
N SER A 125 7.04 31.86 13.17
CA SER A 125 6.03 32.58 12.39
C SER A 125 5.43 33.76 13.18
N VAL A 126 4.85 34.72 12.47
CA VAL A 126 4.14 35.83 13.09
C VAL A 126 2.90 35.32 13.84
N TYR A 127 2.73 35.75 15.06
CA TYR A 127 1.55 35.42 15.85
C TYR A 127 0.29 36.03 15.25
N ASN A 128 -0.72 35.18 15.02
CA ASN A 128 -2.03 35.57 14.55
C ASN A 128 -3.12 34.89 15.41
N PRO A 129 -3.94 35.61 16.14
CA PRO A 129 -5.02 35.05 16.95
C PRO A 129 -6.00 34.16 16.15
N VAL A 130 -6.24 34.48 14.87
CA VAL A 130 -7.11 33.69 13.99
C VAL A 130 -6.53 32.30 13.71
N ASP A 131 -5.20 32.22 13.56
CA ASP A 131 -4.55 30.93 13.33
C ASP A 131 -4.57 30.06 14.60
N VAL A 132 -4.47 30.67 15.78
CA VAL A 132 -4.65 29.98 17.06
C VAL A 132 -6.07 29.44 17.20
N GLN A 133 -7.07 30.23 16.85
CA GLN A 133 -8.46 29.77 16.90
C GLN A 133 -8.72 28.61 15.93
N ARG A 134 -8.22 28.70 14.70
CA ARG A 134 -8.28 27.60 13.73
C ARG A 134 -7.54 26.35 14.22
N ALA A 135 -6.43 26.52 14.94
CA ALA A 135 -5.72 25.40 15.54
C ALA A 135 -6.58 24.71 16.59
N VAL A 136 -7.28 25.47 17.45
CA VAL A 136 -8.22 24.91 18.44
C VAL A 136 -9.32 24.09 17.74
N GLU A 137 -9.91 24.61 16.67
CA GLU A 137 -10.94 23.90 15.90
C GLU A 137 -10.42 22.58 15.31
N LYS A 138 -9.25 22.63 14.65
CA LYS A 138 -8.61 21.43 14.09
C LYS A 138 -8.21 20.39 15.12
N LEU A 139 -7.70 20.84 16.27
CA LEU A 139 -7.37 19.95 17.37
C LEU A 139 -8.64 19.30 17.94
N LYS A 140 -9.73 20.06 18.07
CA LYS A 140 -11.00 19.53 18.53
C LYS A 140 -11.55 18.49 17.56
N GLU A 141 -11.55 18.77 16.24
CA GLU A 141 -11.93 17.82 15.20
C GLU A 141 -11.08 16.54 15.29
N TYR A 142 -9.77 16.68 15.45
CA TYR A 142 -8.87 15.53 15.57
C TYR A 142 -9.15 14.68 16.81
N TYR A 143 -9.43 15.31 17.96
CA TYR A 143 -9.83 14.60 19.18
C TYR A 143 -11.19 13.90 19.01
N GLU A 144 -12.16 14.56 18.36
CA GLU A 144 -13.47 13.96 18.06
C GLU A 144 -13.32 12.75 17.13
N ASP A 145 -12.45 12.83 16.10
CA ASP A 145 -12.14 11.72 15.19
C ASP A 145 -11.48 10.53 15.90
N GLU A 146 -10.75 10.80 16.98
CA GLU A 146 -10.19 9.76 17.84
C GLU A 146 -11.17 9.25 18.90
N GLY A 147 -12.39 9.81 18.92
CA GLY A 147 -13.50 9.39 19.80
C GLY A 147 -13.62 10.18 21.10
N TYR A 148 -12.95 11.32 21.25
CA TYR A 148 -12.98 12.17 22.44
C TYR A 148 -13.95 13.35 22.26
N PHE A 149 -15.26 13.09 22.25
CA PHE A 149 -16.29 14.11 22.04
C PHE A 149 -16.48 15.09 23.20
N GLU A 150 -15.91 14.82 24.37
CA GLU A 150 -15.96 15.68 25.54
C GLU A 150 -14.71 16.55 25.67
N VAL A 151 -13.83 16.59 24.66
CA VAL A 151 -12.61 17.36 24.72
C VAL A 151 -12.89 18.85 24.92
N GLN A 152 -12.18 19.45 25.84
CA GLN A 152 -12.16 20.89 26.06
C GLN A 152 -10.76 21.38 25.75
N LEU A 153 -10.68 22.40 24.91
CA LEU A 153 -9.45 22.99 24.43
C LEU A 153 -9.52 24.49 24.69
N SER A 154 -8.54 25.02 25.41
CA SER A 154 -8.40 26.46 25.64
C SER A 154 -6.96 26.89 25.34
N PRO A 155 -6.77 27.84 24.41
CA PRO A 155 -5.46 28.40 24.18
C PRO A 155 -5.12 29.44 25.25
N ASP A 156 -3.90 29.46 25.69
CA ASP A 156 -3.30 30.48 26.53
C ASP A 156 -2.10 31.09 25.79
N VAL A 157 -1.95 32.41 25.85
CA VAL A 157 -0.89 33.14 25.15
C VAL A 157 -0.10 33.98 26.13
N GLU A 158 1.08 33.52 26.42
CA GLU A 158 2.02 34.22 27.28
C GLU A 158 3.00 35.06 26.46
N LYS A 159 3.18 36.35 26.83
CA LYS A 159 4.15 37.24 26.18
C LYS A 159 5.47 37.24 26.96
N PHE A 160 6.55 37.02 26.24
CA PHE A 160 7.90 37.18 26.77
C PHE A 160 8.31 38.67 26.90
N SER A 161 9.36 38.95 27.67
CA SER A 161 9.90 40.31 27.85
C SER A 161 10.40 40.97 26.58
N ASP A 162 10.78 40.18 25.55
CA ASP A 162 11.20 40.66 24.22
C ASP A 162 10.06 40.87 23.25
N GLY A 163 8.83 40.55 23.68
CA GLY A 163 7.60 40.75 22.90
C GLY A 163 7.10 39.52 22.13
N ASP A 164 7.88 38.45 22.10
CA ASP A 164 7.42 37.17 21.49
C ASP A 164 6.34 36.51 22.33
N VAL A 165 5.73 35.47 21.76
CA VAL A 165 4.67 34.73 22.45
C VAL A 165 4.94 33.23 22.49
N ARG A 166 4.50 32.63 23.60
CA ARG A 166 4.26 31.21 23.75
C ARG A 166 2.76 30.97 23.60
N VAL A 167 2.39 29.98 22.79
CA VAL A 167 1.00 29.51 22.65
C VAL A 167 0.89 28.17 23.35
N THR A 168 0.11 28.09 24.41
CA THR A 168 -0.12 26.87 25.17
C THR A 168 -1.55 26.40 24.95
N PHE A 169 -1.74 25.18 24.44
CA PHE A 169 -3.05 24.56 24.32
C PHE A 169 -3.32 23.71 25.57
N ASN A 170 -4.20 24.18 26.45
CA ASN A 170 -4.66 23.43 27.61
C ASN A 170 -5.78 22.47 27.19
N ILE A 171 -5.60 21.18 27.46
CA ILE A 171 -6.44 20.11 26.94
C ILE A 171 -7.01 19.29 28.09
N ILE A 172 -8.32 19.12 28.10
CA ILE A 172 -9.03 18.17 28.94
C ILE A 172 -9.67 17.15 27.99
N GLU A 173 -9.06 15.98 27.85
CA GLU A 173 -9.41 15.01 26.81
C GLU A 173 -10.80 14.36 27.00
N GLY A 174 -11.28 14.25 28.25
CA GLY A 174 -12.52 13.53 28.54
C GLY A 174 -12.41 12.01 28.40
N ARG A 175 -13.57 11.34 28.26
CA ARG A 175 -13.63 9.89 28.05
C ARG A 175 -13.69 9.57 26.57
N ARG A 176 -13.02 8.49 26.17
CA ARG A 176 -13.12 7.96 24.81
C ARG A 176 -14.47 7.26 24.63
N MET A 177 -15.22 7.69 23.63
CA MET A 177 -16.53 7.13 23.30
C MET A 177 -16.42 6.12 22.15
N THR A 178 -17.33 5.14 22.17
CA THR A 178 -17.39 4.10 21.13
C THR A 178 -18.79 4.05 20.53
N ILE A 179 -18.87 3.65 19.26
CA ILE A 179 -20.14 3.50 18.56
C ILE A 179 -20.87 2.28 19.16
N ASP A 180 -21.99 2.56 19.81
CA ASP A 180 -22.87 1.54 20.38
C ASP A 180 -23.82 0.98 19.33
N ARG A 181 -24.41 1.88 18.53
CA ARG A 181 -25.43 1.53 17.55
C ARG A 181 -25.41 2.47 16.36
N ILE A 182 -25.66 1.89 15.19
CA ILE A 182 -25.98 2.61 13.95
C ILE A 182 -27.47 2.34 13.66
N VAL A 183 -28.26 3.40 13.55
CA VAL A 183 -29.71 3.35 13.29
C VAL A 183 -29.94 3.90 11.89
N VAL A 184 -30.74 3.19 11.12
CA VAL A 184 -31.19 3.65 9.80
C VAL A 184 -32.68 3.90 9.85
N LYS A 185 -33.13 5.07 9.42
CA LYS A 185 -34.53 5.46 9.37
C LYS A 185 -34.93 5.81 7.93
N GLY A 186 -36.18 5.50 7.60
CA GLY A 186 -36.72 5.79 6.27
C GLY A 186 -36.44 4.75 5.21
N ASN A 187 -35.70 3.67 5.55
CA ASN A 187 -35.40 2.54 4.67
C ASN A 187 -36.58 1.56 4.62
N THR A 188 -37.41 1.66 3.61
CA THR A 188 -38.56 0.76 3.38
C THR A 188 -38.25 -0.28 2.30
N GLY A 189 -37.48 0.09 1.28
CA GLY A 189 -37.14 -0.74 0.16
C GLY A 189 -35.90 -1.62 0.36
N LEU A 190 -34.96 -1.18 1.20
CA LEU A 190 -33.77 -1.95 1.53
C LEU A 190 -33.71 -2.33 3.00
N LYS A 191 -33.21 -3.54 3.28
CA LYS A 191 -33.02 -4.00 4.65
C LYS A 191 -31.92 -3.18 5.35
N GLU A 192 -32.13 -2.85 6.62
CA GLU A 192 -31.14 -2.16 7.45
C GLU A 192 -29.78 -2.88 7.46
N SER A 193 -29.78 -4.23 7.47
CA SER A 193 -28.54 -5.01 7.41
C SER A 193 -27.73 -4.75 6.13
N ALA A 194 -28.41 -4.68 4.97
CA ALA A 194 -27.73 -4.41 3.69
C ALA A 194 -27.10 -3.00 3.66
N ILE A 195 -27.74 -2.02 4.29
CA ILE A 195 -27.22 -0.68 4.42
C ILE A 195 -26.01 -0.68 5.36
N LYS A 196 -26.12 -1.34 6.52
CA LYS A 196 -25.01 -1.44 7.48
C LYS A 196 -23.80 -2.18 6.91
N ASP A 197 -24.01 -3.15 6.02
CA ASP A 197 -22.92 -3.93 5.41
C ASP A 197 -22.00 -3.09 4.52
N VAL A 198 -22.51 -2.04 3.87
CA VAL A 198 -21.71 -1.15 3.00
C VAL A 198 -20.99 -0.03 3.75
N LEU A 199 -21.39 0.25 5.00
CA LEU A 199 -20.73 1.27 5.81
C LEU A 199 -19.29 0.85 6.14
N ALA A 200 -18.34 1.79 6.11
CA ALA A 200 -17.02 1.60 6.69
C ALA A 200 -17.03 1.77 8.21
N THR A 201 -17.91 2.63 8.68
CA THR A 201 -18.16 2.81 10.11
C THR A 201 -18.81 1.57 10.68
N ARG A 202 -18.27 1.04 11.78
CA ARG A 202 -18.74 -0.19 12.42
C ARG A 202 -19.14 0.05 13.87
N GLU A 203 -20.19 -0.63 14.30
CA GLU A 203 -20.56 -0.74 15.71
C GLU A 203 -19.44 -1.47 16.47
N ARG A 204 -19.31 -1.20 17.76
CA ARG A 204 -18.36 -1.91 18.62
C ARG A 204 -18.69 -3.40 18.64
N GLN A 205 -17.78 -4.26 18.20
CA GLN A 205 -17.89 -5.71 18.32
C GLN A 205 -16.80 -6.23 19.26
N PHE A 206 -17.21 -6.82 20.39
CA PHE A 206 -16.34 -7.44 21.40
C PHE A 206 -15.03 -6.64 21.63
N PHE A 207 -13.99 -7.26 22.16
CA PHE A 207 -12.73 -6.59 22.53
C PHE A 207 -11.82 -6.17 21.34
N ILE A 208 -12.17 -6.52 20.11
CA ILE A 208 -11.27 -6.46 18.95
C ILE A 208 -11.49 -5.21 18.08
N LEU A 209 -12.73 -4.75 17.90
CA LEU A 209 -13.05 -3.57 17.09
C LEU A 209 -13.47 -2.40 17.98
N ARG A 210 -12.61 -1.39 18.06
CA ARG A 210 -12.92 -0.10 18.68
C ARG A 210 -13.66 0.73 17.63
N GLY A 211 -14.99 0.70 17.60
CA GLY A 211 -15.78 1.57 16.74
C GLY A 211 -15.58 3.02 17.16
N THR A 212 -14.73 3.75 16.47
CA THR A 212 -14.55 5.21 16.63
C THR A 212 -15.28 5.92 15.51
N VAL A 213 -15.84 7.08 15.83
CA VAL A 213 -16.49 7.95 14.82
C VAL A 213 -15.38 8.77 14.18
N GLN A 214 -15.33 8.78 12.85
CA GLN A 214 -14.51 9.70 12.06
C GLN A 214 -15.43 10.42 11.08
N ARG A 215 -15.47 11.75 11.13
CA ARG A 215 -16.39 12.56 10.30
C ARG A 215 -16.22 12.30 8.82
N GLN A 216 -14.97 12.25 8.33
CA GLN A 216 -14.70 11.95 6.94
C GLN A 216 -15.25 10.59 6.51
N ARG A 217 -15.15 9.57 7.37
CA ARG A 217 -15.72 8.26 7.09
C ARG A 217 -17.24 8.26 7.04
N LEU A 218 -17.89 9.11 7.83
CA LEU A 218 -19.36 9.24 7.77
C LEU A 218 -19.81 9.88 6.47
N GLU A 219 -19.09 10.87 5.95
CA GLU A 219 -19.34 11.46 4.63
C GLU A 219 -19.15 10.41 3.53
N ASP A 220 -18.05 9.66 3.57
CA ASP A 220 -17.81 8.53 2.66
C ASP A 220 -18.91 7.46 2.78
N ASP A 221 -19.42 7.22 3.98
CA ASP A 221 -20.50 6.27 4.22
C ASP A 221 -21.84 6.75 3.65
N VAL A 222 -22.11 8.05 3.69
CA VAL A 222 -23.27 8.64 2.98
C VAL A 222 -23.18 8.34 1.49
N GLU A 223 -22.02 8.54 0.87
CA GLU A 223 -21.83 8.21 -0.55
C GLU A 223 -22.02 6.73 -0.85
N ARG A 224 -21.54 5.83 0.02
CA ARG A 224 -21.73 4.37 -0.10
C ARG A 224 -23.19 3.97 0.00
N VAL A 225 -23.92 4.57 0.93
CA VAL A 225 -25.36 4.36 1.08
C VAL A 225 -26.09 4.82 -0.18
N LEU A 226 -25.79 6.03 -0.69
CA LEU A 226 -26.38 6.54 -1.92
C LEU A 226 -26.04 5.66 -3.13
N GLN A 227 -24.82 5.16 -3.22
CA GLN A 227 -24.41 4.22 -4.26
C GLN A 227 -25.23 2.91 -4.17
N LEU A 228 -25.41 2.36 -2.96
CA LEU A 228 -26.23 1.16 -2.75
C LEU A 228 -27.66 1.39 -3.25
N TYR A 229 -28.28 2.50 -2.87
CA TYR A 229 -29.64 2.85 -3.30
C TYR A 229 -29.73 3.04 -4.83
N ASN A 230 -28.78 3.75 -5.43
CA ASN A 230 -28.69 3.91 -6.87
C ASN A 230 -28.55 2.57 -7.61
N ASP A 231 -27.88 1.60 -6.99
CA ASP A 231 -27.69 0.26 -7.56
C ASP A 231 -28.93 -0.64 -7.40
N HIS A 232 -29.86 -0.23 -6.56
CA HIS A 232 -31.16 -0.86 -6.37
C HIS A 232 -32.32 -0.07 -6.97
N GLY A 233 -32.01 0.87 -7.88
CA GLY A 233 -33.01 1.61 -8.66
C GLY A 233 -33.58 2.85 -7.97
N TYR A 234 -33.15 3.20 -6.78
CA TYR A 234 -33.60 4.40 -6.08
C TYR A 234 -32.73 5.61 -6.43
N VAL A 235 -32.83 6.07 -7.67
CA VAL A 235 -31.97 7.14 -8.21
C VAL A 235 -32.22 8.52 -7.58
N GLN A 236 -33.37 8.71 -6.92
CA GLN A 236 -33.74 9.93 -6.21
C GLN A 236 -33.47 9.82 -4.70
N ALA A 237 -32.84 8.72 -4.27
CA ALA A 237 -32.51 8.55 -2.86
C ALA A 237 -31.54 9.63 -2.39
N ARG A 238 -31.79 10.13 -1.18
CA ARG A 238 -30.91 11.09 -0.50
C ARG A 238 -30.84 10.76 0.99
N VAL A 239 -29.70 11.00 1.57
CA VAL A 239 -29.52 11.00 3.02
C VAL A 239 -29.84 12.42 3.50
N GLU A 240 -30.94 12.57 4.23
CA GLU A 240 -31.43 13.87 4.71
C GLU A 240 -30.56 14.38 5.87
N SER A 241 -30.20 13.49 6.79
CA SER A 241 -29.26 13.80 7.86
C SER A 241 -28.50 12.54 8.30
N HIS A 242 -27.35 12.76 8.93
CA HIS A 242 -26.58 11.78 9.67
C HIS A 242 -26.22 12.34 11.04
N ASP A 243 -27.06 12.07 12.03
CA ASP A 243 -26.96 12.67 13.35
C ASP A 243 -26.13 11.81 14.30
N ILE A 244 -25.24 12.46 15.05
CA ILE A 244 -24.43 11.82 16.09
C ILE A 244 -25.01 12.17 17.45
N THR A 245 -25.62 11.21 18.12
CA THR A 245 -26.13 11.37 19.49
C THR A 245 -25.17 10.77 20.50
N VAL A 246 -24.70 11.60 21.45
CA VAL A 246 -23.71 11.23 22.46
C VAL A 246 -24.39 10.94 23.78
N ASP A 247 -24.31 9.69 24.26
CA ASP A 247 -24.64 9.29 25.64
C ASP A 247 -23.41 9.46 26.53
N ARG A 248 -23.37 10.58 27.23
CA ARG A 248 -22.24 10.93 28.11
C ARG A 248 -22.11 10.03 29.31
N GLU A 249 -23.20 9.51 29.85
CA GLU A 249 -23.15 8.65 31.04
C GLU A 249 -22.50 7.30 30.72
N LYS A 250 -22.85 6.72 29.60
CA LYS A 250 -22.33 5.41 29.14
C LYS A 250 -21.06 5.50 28.30
N ALA A 251 -20.60 6.69 27.97
CA ALA A 251 -19.51 6.94 27.02
C ALA A 251 -19.75 6.24 25.67
N ARG A 252 -20.96 6.42 25.10
CA ARG A 252 -21.41 5.75 23.88
C ARG A 252 -21.96 6.75 22.88
N VAL A 253 -21.86 6.37 21.60
CA VAL A 253 -22.36 7.17 20.48
C VAL A 253 -23.37 6.33 19.69
N THR A 254 -24.49 6.95 19.35
CA THR A 254 -25.44 6.41 18.37
C THR A 254 -25.40 7.28 17.13
N ILE A 255 -25.23 6.66 15.96
CA ILE A 255 -25.26 7.35 14.66
C ILE A 255 -26.60 7.03 14.01
N THR A 256 -27.34 8.04 13.59
CA THR A 256 -28.64 7.87 12.92
C THR A 256 -28.56 8.42 11.51
N PHE A 257 -28.73 7.57 10.50
CA PHE A 257 -28.90 7.96 9.11
C PHE A 257 -30.41 8.08 8.82
N VAL A 258 -30.85 9.24 8.34
CA VAL A 258 -32.21 9.45 7.87
C VAL A 258 -32.21 9.47 6.35
N ILE A 259 -32.93 8.52 5.75
CA ILE A 259 -32.91 8.28 4.31
C ILE A 259 -34.30 8.59 3.73
N VAL A 260 -34.32 9.25 2.61
CA VAL A 260 -35.51 9.42 1.76
C VAL A 260 -35.24 8.68 0.46
N GLU A 261 -35.92 7.54 0.26
CA GLU A 261 -35.62 6.61 -0.84
C GLU A 261 -36.12 7.08 -2.21
N GLY A 262 -37.29 7.70 -2.25
CA GLY A 262 -38.01 7.97 -3.50
C GLY A 262 -38.55 6.69 -4.17
N PRO A 263 -39.06 6.77 -5.40
CA PRO A 263 -39.55 5.61 -6.15
C PRO A 263 -38.41 4.73 -6.67
N GLN A 264 -38.67 3.43 -6.77
CA GLN A 264 -37.74 2.50 -7.40
C GLN A 264 -37.94 2.50 -8.91
N PHE A 265 -36.89 2.84 -9.66
CA PHE A 265 -36.89 2.86 -11.12
C PHE A 265 -36.42 1.54 -11.74
N ARG A 266 -37.09 1.15 -12.82
CA ARG A 266 -36.68 0.05 -13.68
C ARG A 266 -36.13 0.55 -15.01
N VAL A 267 -35.37 -0.27 -15.69
CA VAL A 267 -34.86 0.02 -17.03
C VAL A 267 -36.02 -0.02 -18.03
N GLY A 268 -36.19 1.06 -18.75
CA GLY A 268 -37.12 1.20 -19.87
C GLY A 268 -36.55 0.60 -21.16
N ASP A 269 -36.68 1.34 -22.26
CA ASP A 269 -36.08 0.91 -23.53
C ASP A 269 -34.58 1.16 -23.54
N VAL A 270 -33.83 0.22 -24.15
CA VAL A 270 -32.39 0.32 -24.34
C VAL A 270 -32.11 0.36 -25.85
N THR A 271 -31.57 1.49 -26.29
CA THR A 271 -31.24 1.70 -27.71
C THR A 271 -29.74 1.96 -27.88
N ILE A 272 -29.21 1.56 -29.02
CA ILE A 272 -27.80 1.70 -29.40
C ILE A 272 -27.75 2.41 -30.74
N SER A 273 -26.84 3.36 -30.90
CA SER A 273 -26.63 4.06 -32.17
C SER A 273 -25.15 4.38 -32.40
N GLY A 274 -24.76 4.58 -33.67
CA GLY A 274 -23.40 4.95 -34.05
C GLY A 274 -22.42 3.78 -34.14
N VAL A 275 -22.91 2.53 -34.17
CA VAL A 275 -22.09 1.31 -34.24
C VAL A 275 -21.93 0.87 -35.72
N THR A 276 -20.65 0.77 -36.17
CA THR A 276 -20.29 0.30 -37.50
C THR A 276 -19.24 -0.81 -37.51
N LEU A 277 -18.34 -0.80 -36.53
CA LEU A 277 -17.19 -1.72 -36.44
C LEU A 277 -17.52 -3.06 -35.80
N PHE A 278 -18.58 -3.13 -35.00
CA PHE A 278 -19.01 -4.36 -34.35
C PHE A 278 -20.46 -4.68 -34.67
N PRO A 279 -20.86 -5.94 -34.66
CA PRO A 279 -22.29 -6.31 -34.68
C PRO A 279 -22.98 -5.74 -33.41
N GLU A 280 -24.15 -5.16 -33.55
CA GLU A 280 -24.93 -4.58 -32.44
C GLU A 280 -25.12 -5.58 -31.26
N ARG A 281 -25.31 -6.87 -31.58
CA ARG A 281 -25.39 -7.95 -30.59
C ARG A 281 -24.17 -8.05 -29.67
N GLU A 282 -23.00 -7.65 -30.17
CA GLU A 282 -21.76 -7.72 -29.43
C GLU A 282 -21.68 -6.57 -28.39
N ILE A 283 -22.22 -5.42 -28.74
CA ILE A 283 -22.40 -4.28 -27.81
C ILE A 283 -23.47 -4.62 -26.78
N THR A 284 -24.63 -5.12 -27.23
CA THR A 284 -25.74 -5.51 -26.34
C THR A 284 -25.33 -6.53 -25.29
N ARG A 285 -24.44 -7.46 -25.60
CA ARG A 285 -23.90 -8.44 -24.62
C ARG A 285 -23.11 -7.80 -23.49
N ARG A 286 -22.53 -6.61 -23.73
CA ARG A 286 -21.75 -5.88 -22.73
C ARG A 286 -22.59 -4.93 -21.88
N ILE A 287 -23.82 -4.70 -22.30
CA ILE A 287 -24.78 -3.92 -21.51
C ILE A 287 -25.37 -4.82 -20.44
N GLY A 288 -25.00 -4.56 -19.18
CA GLY A 288 -25.48 -5.33 -18.03
C GLY A 288 -26.90 -4.96 -17.56
N LEU A 289 -27.63 -4.15 -18.34
CA LEU A 289 -28.97 -3.65 -18.04
C LEU A 289 -29.93 -4.03 -19.18
N LYS A 290 -31.02 -4.70 -18.85
CA LYS A 290 -32.06 -5.10 -19.81
C LYS A 290 -33.39 -4.45 -19.45
N LYS A 291 -34.27 -4.24 -20.42
CA LYS A 291 -35.62 -3.74 -20.20
C LYS A 291 -36.34 -4.55 -19.11
N GLY A 292 -36.87 -3.85 -18.11
CA GLY A 292 -37.55 -4.42 -16.96
C GLY A 292 -36.66 -4.75 -15.75
N ASP A 293 -35.33 -4.77 -15.90
CA ASP A 293 -34.40 -4.92 -14.77
C ASP A 293 -34.54 -3.73 -13.79
N VAL A 294 -34.19 -3.94 -12.55
CA VAL A 294 -33.98 -2.83 -11.61
C VAL A 294 -32.80 -2.01 -12.10
N PHE A 295 -32.98 -0.68 -12.21
CA PHE A 295 -31.89 0.19 -12.65
C PHE A 295 -30.72 0.14 -11.65
N SER A 296 -29.49 0.13 -12.17
CA SER A 296 -28.28 0.18 -11.37
C SER A 296 -27.25 1.09 -12.01
N ARG A 297 -26.83 2.11 -11.27
CA ARG A 297 -25.84 3.08 -11.74
C ARG A 297 -24.46 2.45 -11.93
N SER A 298 -24.10 1.49 -11.09
CA SER A 298 -22.85 0.74 -11.23
C SER A 298 -22.86 -0.14 -12.48
N LYS A 299 -23.93 -0.87 -12.77
CA LYS A 299 -24.07 -1.65 -14.01
C LYS A 299 -24.03 -0.77 -15.27
N LEU A 300 -24.60 0.44 -15.21
CA LEU A 300 -24.47 1.38 -16.31
C LEU A 300 -23.01 1.77 -16.54
N ARG A 301 -22.27 2.16 -15.49
CA ARG A 301 -20.84 2.50 -15.60
C ARG A 301 -19.99 1.31 -16.10
N GLU A 302 -20.28 0.11 -15.60
CA GLU A 302 -19.63 -1.12 -16.06
C GLU A 302 -19.91 -1.38 -17.53
N SER A 303 -21.14 -1.15 -17.99
CA SER A 303 -21.52 -1.29 -19.39
C SER A 303 -20.77 -0.30 -20.27
N LEU A 304 -20.72 0.97 -19.89
CA LEU A 304 -19.96 2.00 -20.60
C LEU A 304 -18.49 1.61 -20.70
N LYS A 305 -17.89 1.23 -19.58
CA LYS A 305 -16.51 0.77 -19.55
C LYS A 305 -16.29 -0.45 -20.45
N ALA A 306 -17.16 -1.44 -20.38
CA ALA A 306 -17.03 -2.67 -21.16
C ALA A 306 -17.16 -2.41 -22.68
N ILE A 307 -17.98 -1.45 -23.09
CA ILE A 307 -18.08 -1.02 -24.48
C ILE A 307 -16.81 -0.27 -24.91
N THR A 308 -16.36 0.71 -24.13
CA THR A 308 -15.11 1.46 -24.41
C THR A 308 -13.90 0.53 -24.46
N ASP A 309 -13.80 -0.42 -23.51
CA ASP A 309 -12.74 -1.42 -23.49
C ASP A 309 -12.76 -2.29 -24.75
N LEU A 310 -13.94 -2.63 -25.29
CA LEU A 310 -14.08 -3.38 -26.54
C LEU A 310 -13.46 -2.61 -27.72
N TYR A 311 -13.84 -1.35 -27.91
CA TYR A 311 -13.30 -0.51 -28.97
C TYR A 311 -11.79 -0.31 -28.82
N SER A 312 -11.33 -0.17 -27.59
CA SER A 312 -9.89 -0.07 -27.29
C SER A 312 -9.10 -1.32 -27.69
N THR A 313 -9.72 -2.52 -27.73
CA THR A 313 -9.00 -3.75 -28.15
C THR A 313 -8.55 -3.72 -29.60
N ILE A 314 -9.25 -2.97 -30.43
CA ILE A 314 -8.97 -2.78 -31.85
C ILE A 314 -8.37 -1.41 -32.17
N GLY A 315 -7.86 -0.70 -31.14
CA GLY A 315 -7.13 0.58 -31.29
C GLY A 315 -7.98 1.83 -31.34
N HIS A 316 -9.30 1.71 -31.27
CA HIS A 316 -10.22 2.85 -31.20
C HIS A 316 -10.32 3.40 -29.76
N ALA A 317 -9.18 3.81 -29.22
CA ALA A 317 -9.06 4.23 -27.81
C ALA A 317 -9.71 5.59 -27.53
N SER A 318 -10.04 6.35 -28.57
CA SER A 318 -10.79 7.60 -28.52
C SER A 318 -12.31 7.40 -28.68
N ALA A 319 -12.78 6.13 -28.73
CA ALA A 319 -14.20 5.85 -28.79
C ALA A 319 -14.92 6.43 -27.55
N ASP A 320 -15.93 7.23 -27.79
CA ASP A 320 -16.77 7.85 -26.76
C ASP A 320 -18.15 7.19 -26.76
N VAL A 321 -18.58 6.81 -25.57
CA VAL A 321 -19.88 6.17 -25.34
C VAL A 321 -20.70 7.08 -24.44
N ASN A 322 -21.60 7.86 -25.03
CA ASN A 322 -22.42 8.81 -24.33
C ASN A 322 -23.80 8.20 -23.97
N PRO A 323 -24.07 7.93 -22.68
CA PRO A 323 -25.39 7.43 -22.28
C PRO A 323 -26.36 8.58 -22.14
N LYS A 324 -27.41 8.61 -22.94
CA LYS A 324 -28.57 9.47 -22.69
C LYS A 324 -29.60 8.69 -21.89
N SER A 325 -30.08 9.27 -20.82
CA SER A 325 -31.12 8.68 -19.97
C SER A 325 -32.36 9.56 -19.94
N GLU A 326 -33.50 8.96 -20.22
CA GLU A 326 -34.81 9.61 -20.09
C GLU A 326 -35.59 8.97 -18.95
N GLN A 327 -35.91 9.78 -17.95
CA GLN A 327 -36.65 9.34 -16.78
C GLN A 327 -38.13 9.62 -16.95
N SER A 328 -38.97 8.57 -16.79
CA SER A 328 -40.41 8.70 -16.71
C SER A 328 -40.87 8.43 -15.27
N GLU A 329 -41.30 9.48 -14.59
CA GLU A 329 -41.79 9.36 -13.20
C GLU A 329 -43.11 8.60 -13.15
N SER A 330 -44.02 8.82 -14.13
CA SER A 330 -45.31 8.13 -14.17
C SER A 330 -45.22 6.62 -14.36
N ALA A 331 -44.20 6.18 -15.12
CA ALA A 331 -43.96 4.76 -15.35
C ALA A 331 -42.90 4.18 -14.41
N ALA A 332 -42.24 4.98 -13.61
CA ALA A 332 -41.08 4.63 -12.78
C ALA A 332 -40.01 3.89 -13.60
N THR A 333 -39.69 4.38 -14.80
CA THR A 333 -38.72 3.79 -15.72
C THR A 333 -37.65 4.79 -16.17
N ILE A 334 -36.45 4.27 -16.48
CA ILE A 334 -35.34 5.02 -17.07
C ILE A 334 -34.99 4.34 -18.38
N SER A 335 -35.27 4.99 -19.50
CA SER A 335 -34.82 4.54 -20.84
C SER A 335 -33.40 4.99 -21.08
N LEU A 336 -32.60 4.12 -21.72
CA LEU A 336 -31.17 4.35 -21.96
C LEU A 336 -30.89 4.33 -23.46
N ALA A 337 -30.27 5.39 -23.97
CA ALA A 337 -29.75 5.42 -25.34
C ALA A 337 -28.22 5.54 -25.29
N PHE A 338 -27.52 4.54 -25.82
CA PHE A 338 -26.06 4.53 -25.93
C PHE A 338 -25.68 5.10 -27.30
N GLU A 339 -25.22 6.34 -27.33
CA GLU A 339 -24.68 6.96 -28.55
C GLU A 339 -23.16 6.73 -28.58
N ILE A 340 -22.69 6.01 -29.60
CA ILE A 340 -21.30 5.62 -29.73
C ILE A 340 -20.65 6.41 -30.87
N ALA A 341 -19.60 7.15 -30.52
CA ALA A 341 -18.70 7.75 -31.51
C ALA A 341 -17.42 6.92 -31.54
N GLU A 342 -17.26 6.07 -32.56
CA GLU A 342 -16.19 5.04 -32.60
C GLU A 342 -14.78 5.64 -32.69
N GLY A 343 -14.62 6.86 -33.25
CA GLY A 343 -13.33 7.52 -33.43
C GLY A 343 -12.40 6.77 -34.41
N PRO A 344 -11.22 7.30 -34.70
CA PRO A 344 -10.20 6.63 -35.51
C PRO A 344 -9.35 5.64 -34.70
N GLU A 345 -8.65 4.75 -35.41
CA GLU A 345 -7.53 4.00 -34.83
C GLU A 345 -6.43 4.97 -34.37
N VAL A 346 -5.85 4.68 -33.20
CA VAL A 346 -4.85 5.55 -32.57
C VAL A 346 -3.55 4.80 -32.37
N TYR A 347 -2.45 5.38 -32.88
CA TYR A 347 -1.11 4.83 -32.82
C TYR A 347 -0.24 5.64 -31.84
N ILE A 348 0.71 4.98 -31.22
CA ILE A 348 1.66 5.61 -30.29
C ILE A 348 2.77 6.28 -31.13
N GLU A 349 2.83 7.60 -31.08
CA GLU A 349 3.88 8.35 -31.77
C GLU A 349 5.18 8.33 -30.95
N ARG A 350 5.07 8.54 -29.63
CA ARG A 350 6.20 8.60 -28.71
C ARG A 350 5.78 8.27 -27.29
N ILE A 351 6.71 7.72 -26.52
CA ILE A 351 6.56 7.47 -25.09
C ILE A 351 7.59 8.31 -24.34
N ASN A 352 7.11 9.28 -23.58
CA ASN A 352 7.92 10.09 -22.69
C ASN A 352 7.91 9.51 -21.29
N ILE A 353 9.08 9.38 -20.67
CA ILE A 353 9.21 8.92 -19.29
C ILE A 353 9.82 10.05 -18.46
N SER A 354 9.25 10.34 -17.30
CA SER A 354 9.67 11.41 -16.40
C SER A 354 9.51 11.03 -14.93
N GLY A 355 10.24 11.72 -14.06
CA GLY A 355 10.20 11.48 -12.61
C GLY A 355 11.12 10.36 -12.11
N ASN A 356 11.79 9.64 -13.01
CA ASN A 356 12.76 8.58 -12.70
C ASN A 356 14.15 9.14 -12.43
N VAL A 357 14.33 9.80 -11.29
CA VAL A 357 15.60 10.50 -10.93
C VAL A 357 16.73 9.50 -10.64
N ARG A 358 16.41 8.37 -10.03
CA ARG A 358 17.37 7.31 -9.64
C ARG A 358 17.33 6.12 -10.57
N SER A 359 16.13 5.71 -10.98
CA SER A 359 15.93 4.54 -11.83
C SER A 359 16.31 4.82 -13.27
N GLN A 360 17.07 3.93 -13.87
CA GLN A 360 17.39 4.03 -15.31
C GLN A 360 16.10 3.88 -16.14
N GLU A 361 15.93 4.70 -17.17
CA GLU A 361 14.75 4.70 -18.04
C GLU A 361 14.43 3.33 -18.62
N LYS A 362 15.47 2.55 -18.98
CA LYS A 362 15.30 1.21 -19.53
C LYS A 362 14.49 0.27 -18.63
N ILE A 363 14.51 0.48 -17.29
CA ILE A 363 13.77 -0.35 -16.33
C ILE A 363 12.28 -0.10 -16.45
N LEU A 364 11.88 1.15 -16.66
CA LEU A 364 10.49 1.49 -16.88
C LEU A 364 10.05 1.01 -18.27
N ARG A 365 10.87 1.30 -19.29
CA ARG A 365 10.56 1.01 -20.69
C ARG A 365 10.35 -0.48 -20.96
N ARG A 366 11.14 -1.36 -20.35
CA ARG A 366 11.00 -2.83 -20.51
C ARG A 366 9.73 -3.41 -19.88
N GLU A 367 9.13 -2.72 -18.92
CA GLU A 367 7.87 -3.14 -18.29
C GLU A 367 6.64 -2.64 -19.04
N LEU A 368 6.81 -1.70 -19.96
CA LEU A 368 5.74 -1.24 -20.81
C LEU A 368 5.36 -2.31 -21.85
N LEU A 369 4.06 -2.50 -22.04
CA LEU A 369 3.49 -3.31 -23.12
C LEU A 369 3.09 -2.42 -24.30
N LEU A 370 3.39 -1.15 -24.24
CA LEU A 370 3.17 -0.12 -25.23
C LEU A 370 4.51 0.16 -25.92
N HIS A 371 4.52 0.18 -27.26
CA HIS A 371 5.70 0.51 -28.04
C HIS A 371 5.38 1.59 -29.08
N GLU A 372 6.35 2.41 -29.37
CA GLU A 372 6.23 3.48 -30.37
C GLU A 372 5.94 2.85 -31.75
N GLY A 373 5.00 3.43 -32.48
CA GLY A 373 4.53 2.92 -33.77
C GLY A 373 3.44 1.85 -33.68
N GLU A 374 3.15 1.30 -32.49
CA GLU A 374 2.10 0.32 -32.30
C GLU A 374 0.74 0.95 -32.04
N LEU A 375 -0.30 0.17 -32.25
CA LEU A 375 -1.69 0.49 -31.93
C LEU A 375 -1.85 0.66 -30.43
N TYR A 376 -2.40 1.79 -30.01
CA TYR A 376 -2.65 2.05 -28.60
C TYR A 376 -3.92 1.35 -28.11
N THR A 377 -3.84 0.69 -26.98
CA THR A 377 -4.99 0.08 -26.32
C THR A 377 -5.00 0.39 -24.81
N LEU A 378 -6.20 0.64 -24.27
CA LEU A 378 -6.36 0.90 -22.83
C LEU A 378 -5.91 -0.30 -21.97
N GLN A 379 -6.08 -1.53 -22.48
CA GLN A 379 -5.64 -2.73 -21.80
C GLN A 379 -4.12 -2.79 -21.66
N LYS A 380 -3.38 -2.51 -22.75
CA LYS A 380 -1.91 -2.46 -22.70
C LYS A 380 -1.44 -1.34 -21.76
N ARG A 381 -2.10 -0.16 -21.78
CA ARG A 381 -1.80 0.94 -20.86
C ARG A 381 -1.97 0.52 -19.40
N GLU A 382 -3.13 -0.05 -19.06
CA GLU A 382 -3.44 -0.41 -17.67
C GLU A 382 -2.52 -1.54 -17.16
N ARG A 383 -2.24 -2.55 -18.00
CA ARG A 383 -1.27 -3.59 -17.68
C ARG A 383 0.14 -3.04 -17.51
N SER A 384 0.55 -2.08 -18.33
CA SER A 384 1.85 -1.40 -18.19
C SER A 384 1.92 -0.65 -16.86
N ARG A 385 0.86 0.10 -16.53
CA ARG A 385 0.76 0.79 -15.25
C ARG A 385 0.89 -0.19 -14.07
N GLN A 386 0.17 -1.29 -14.13
CA GLN A 386 0.21 -2.33 -13.08
C GLN A 386 1.59 -2.98 -12.97
N LYS A 387 2.27 -3.29 -14.10
CA LYS A 387 3.63 -3.84 -14.09
C LYS A 387 4.62 -2.87 -13.45
N LEU A 388 4.57 -1.58 -13.81
CA LEU A 388 5.40 -0.56 -13.19
C LEU A 388 5.12 -0.40 -11.70
N THR A 389 3.84 -0.40 -11.29
CA THR A 389 3.45 -0.36 -9.87
C THR A 389 3.97 -1.57 -9.09
N ASN A 390 3.91 -2.76 -9.70
CA ASN A 390 4.35 -4.01 -9.09
C ASN A 390 5.88 -4.10 -8.89
N LEU A 391 6.67 -3.28 -9.58
CA LEU A 391 8.11 -3.15 -9.29
C LEU A 391 8.34 -2.70 -7.84
N GLY A 392 7.41 -1.92 -7.29
CA GLY A 392 7.51 -1.40 -5.93
C GLY A 392 8.55 -0.29 -5.76
N TYR A 393 9.04 0.32 -6.84
CA TYR A 393 10.02 1.40 -6.83
C TYR A 393 9.38 2.78 -6.78
N PHE A 394 8.09 2.86 -7.12
CA PHE A 394 7.36 4.11 -7.28
C PHE A 394 6.21 4.22 -6.28
N GLU A 395 6.00 5.43 -5.77
CA GLU A 395 4.83 5.81 -4.97
C GLU A 395 3.61 5.96 -5.86
N THR A 396 3.78 6.73 -6.95
CA THR A 396 2.76 6.95 -7.97
C THR A 396 3.27 6.58 -9.35
N VAL A 397 2.38 6.04 -10.17
CA VAL A 397 2.62 5.72 -11.59
C VAL A 397 1.41 6.21 -12.37
N ASN A 398 1.60 7.29 -13.13
CA ASN A 398 0.58 7.90 -13.95
C ASN A 398 0.92 7.71 -15.43
N LEU A 399 0.01 7.10 -16.17
CA LEU A 399 0.10 6.99 -17.64
C LEU A 399 -1.01 7.85 -18.24
N THR A 400 -0.62 8.97 -18.81
CA THR A 400 -1.53 9.91 -19.50
C THR A 400 -1.24 9.95 -20.99
N THR A 401 -2.20 10.41 -21.77
CA THR A 401 -2.06 10.56 -23.20
C THR A 401 -2.27 12.00 -23.61
N GLN A 402 -1.53 12.48 -24.60
CA GLN A 402 -1.68 13.77 -25.22
C GLN A 402 -1.84 13.59 -26.74
N PRO A 403 -2.57 14.48 -27.44
CA PRO A 403 -2.62 14.46 -28.90
C PRO A 403 -1.22 14.50 -29.51
N GLY A 404 -0.99 13.68 -30.55
CA GLY A 404 0.23 13.67 -31.31
C GLY A 404 0.21 14.65 -32.49
N SER A 405 1.02 14.38 -33.51
CA SER A 405 1.13 15.22 -34.71
C SER A 405 -0.13 15.26 -35.55
N ASP A 406 -1.01 14.27 -35.44
CA ASP A 406 -2.30 14.19 -36.12
C ASP A 406 -3.35 13.44 -35.25
N LYS A 407 -4.60 13.40 -35.69
CA LYS A 407 -5.73 12.79 -34.96
C LYS A 407 -5.63 11.27 -34.74
N THR A 408 -4.75 10.60 -35.48
CA THR A 408 -4.52 9.16 -35.38
C THR A 408 -3.32 8.83 -34.52
N LYS A 409 -2.65 9.82 -33.95
CA LYS A 409 -1.45 9.67 -33.15
C LYS A 409 -1.59 10.26 -31.76
N ILE A 410 -0.95 9.61 -30.79
CA ILE A 410 -0.86 10.08 -29.42
C ILE A 410 0.55 9.97 -28.87
N VAL A 411 0.86 10.85 -27.96
CA VAL A 411 2.05 10.76 -27.11
C VAL A 411 1.62 10.20 -25.76
N VAL A 412 2.28 9.12 -25.33
CA VAL A 412 2.06 8.54 -24.01
C VAL A 412 3.08 9.12 -23.04
N ASN A 413 2.61 9.76 -21.97
CA ASN A 413 3.46 10.25 -20.89
C ASN A 413 3.38 9.31 -19.71
N VAL A 414 4.51 8.77 -19.30
CA VAL A 414 4.70 7.94 -18.12
C VAL A 414 5.39 8.78 -17.06
N GLU A 415 4.63 9.23 -16.08
CA GLU A 415 5.13 10.05 -14.99
C GLU A 415 5.16 9.21 -13.70
N VAL A 416 6.33 9.14 -13.08
CA VAL A 416 6.51 8.36 -11.85
C VAL A 416 7.05 9.22 -10.72
N THR A 417 6.66 8.90 -9.50
CA THR A 417 7.27 9.45 -8.28
C THR A 417 8.00 8.32 -7.57
N GLU A 418 9.31 8.42 -7.46
CA GLU A 418 10.13 7.39 -6.83
C GLU A 418 9.99 7.41 -5.31
N LYS A 419 10.01 6.23 -4.70
CA LYS A 419 10.09 6.06 -3.25
C LYS A 419 11.38 5.35 -2.84
N PRO A 420 11.78 5.45 -1.57
CA PRO A 420 12.87 4.65 -1.04
C PRO A 420 12.61 3.15 -1.27
N THR A 421 13.60 2.45 -1.84
CA THR A 421 13.52 1.01 -2.14
C THR A 421 14.32 0.14 -1.17
N GLY A 422 14.95 0.77 -0.17
CA GLY A 422 15.57 0.10 0.95
C GLY A 422 14.52 -0.42 1.93
N LEU A 423 14.64 -1.66 2.33
CA LEU A 423 13.82 -2.31 3.34
C LEU A 423 14.71 -2.76 4.49
N PHE A 424 14.39 -2.33 5.67
CA PHE A 424 14.94 -2.87 6.91
C PHE A 424 13.78 -3.45 7.73
N SER A 425 13.88 -4.72 8.08
CA SER A 425 12.90 -5.34 8.96
C SER A 425 13.56 -6.16 10.05
N ILE A 426 13.00 -6.07 11.25
CA ILE A 426 13.34 -6.92 12.38
C ILE A 426 12.07 -7.68 12.74
N GLY A 427 12.18 -8.99 12.80
CA GLY A 427 11.09 -9.88 13.17
C GLY A 427 11.51 -10.82 14.28
N GLY A 428 10.52 -11.30 15.02
CA GLY A 428 10.71 -12.36 16.01
C GLY A 428 9.53 -13.30 15.97
N GLY A 429 9.80 -14.57 16.30
CA GLY A 429 8.77 -15.59 16.32
C GLY A 429 9.12 -16.71 17.28
N TYR A 430 8.19 -17.64 17.41
CA TYR A 430 8.37 -18.88 18.16
C TYR A 430 7.75 -20.04 17.39
N SER A 431 8.44 -21.16 17.33
CA SER A 431 7.88 -22.37 16.77
C SER A 431 8.22 -23.58 17.63
N SER A 432 7.39 -24.63 17.54
CA SER A 432 7.67 -25.91 18.21
C SER A 432 8.89 -26.65 17.65
N VAL A 433 9.44 -26.20 16.51
CA VAL A 433 10.61 -26.78 15.84
C VAL A 433 11.89 -26.05 16.22
N ASP A 434 11.91 -24.73 16.04
CA ASP A 434 13.12 -23.92 16.20
C ASP A 434 13.14 -23.08 17.49
N SER A 435 12.12 -23.22 18.36
CA SER A 435 11.97 -22.39 19.57
C SER A 435 11.87 -20.89 19.25
N PHE A 436 12.52 -20.01 19.98
CA PHE A 436 12.58 -18.59 19.65
C PHE A 436 13.47 -18.36 18.43
N ILE A 437 12.97 -17.52 17.51
CA ILE A 437 13.66 -17.12 16.28
C ILE A 437 13.62 -15.60 16.19
N GLY A 438 14.78 -14.98 16.01
CA GLY A 438 14.92 -13.59 15.59
C GLY A 438 15.35 -13.54 14.12
N THR A 439 14.82 -12.59 13.36
CA THR A 439 15.22 -12.33 11.98
C THR A 439 15.53 -10.87 11.77
N ILE A 440 16.57 -10.59 11.00
CA ILE A 440 16.93 -9.28 10.50
C ILE A 440 17.04 -9.41 8.99
N ASP A 441 16.23 -8.64 8.27
CA ASP A 441 16.27 -8.57 6.83
C ASP A 441 16.65 -7.14 6.40
N LEU A 442 17.72 -7.01 5.65
CA LEU A 442 18.14 -5.81 4.93
C LEU A 442 18.00 -6.10 3.44
N ALA A 443 17.21 -5.34 2.73
CA ALA A 443 17.08 -5.50 1.29
C ALA A 443 17.06 -4.16 0.60
N GLN A 444 17.76 -4.06 -0.50
CA GLN A 444 17.74 -2.92 -1.40
C GLN A 444 17.25 -3.41 -2.76
N ARG A 445 16.01 -3.06 -3.08
CA ARG A 445 15.47 -3.23 -4.43
C ARG A 445 15.89 -2.05 -5.29
N ASN A 446 16.03 -2.27 -6.58
CA ASN A 446 16.53 -1.24 -7.50
C ASN A 446 17.93 -0.69 -7.10
N PHE A 447 18.84 -1.60 -6.72
CA PHE A 447 20.19 -1.25 -6.31
C PHE A 447 20.89 -0.49 -7.43
N LEU A 448 21.49 0.66 -7.11
CA LEU A 448 22.11 1.61 -8.03
C LEU A 448 21.19 2.09 -9.18
N GLY A 449 19.88 2.03 -9.00
CA GLY A 449 18.93 2.42 -10.05
C GLY A 449 18.88 1.49 -11.25
N ARG A 450 19.45 0.28 -11.15
CA ARG A 450 19.57 -0.71 -12.23
C ARG A 450 18.53 -1.82 -12.21
N GLY A 451 17.59 -1.76 -11.24
CA GLY A 451 16.61 -2.82 -11.02
C GLY A 451 17.21 -4.08 -10.39
N TRP A 452 18.43 -4.03 -9.90
CA TRP A 452 19.09 -5.12 -9.18
C TRP A 452 18.54 -5.23 -7.77
N GLU A 453 18.58 -6.43 -7.21
CA GLU A 453 18.22 -6.66 -5.82
C GLU A 453 19.44 -7.17 -5.05
N ALA A 454 19.73 -6.53 -3.92
CA ALA A 454 20.74 -6.96 -2.97
C ALA A 454 20.06 -7.15 -1.59
N SER A 455 20.35 -8.25 -0.91
CA SER A 455 19.79 -8.49 0.42
C SER A 455 20.74 -9.23 1.35
N ILE A 456 20.59 -8.95 2.63
CA ILE A 456 21.25 -9.66 3.73
C ILE A 456 20.14 -10.11 4.66
N ARG A 457 20.07 -11.41 4.91
CA ARG A 457 19.15 -12.01 5.88
C ARG A 457 19.94 -12.72 6.96
N ILE A 458 19.64 -12.41 8.20
CA ILE A 458 20.17 -13.09 9.37
C ILE A 458 18.99 -13.65 10.14
N ARG A 459 19.05 -14.96 10.42
CA ARG A 459 18.10 -15.67 11.28
C ARG A 459 18.89 -16.30 12.43
N ALA A 460 18.46 -16.08 13.65
CA ALA A 460 19.05 -16.67 14.83
C ALA A 460 17.94 -17.24 15.71
N GLY A 461 18.01 -18.51 15.99
CA GLY A 461 17.12 -19.26 16.88
C GLY A 461 17.91 -20.15 17.83
N ALA A 462 17.21 -20.79 18.76
CA ALA A 462 17.85 -21.68 19.72
C ALA A 462 18.55 -22.88 19.04
N ASN A 463 17.90 -23.44 17.99
CA ASN A 463 18.38 -24.66 17.32
C ASN A 463 18.85 -24.39 15.88
N SER A 464 18.75 -23.13 15.40
CA SER A 464 19.14 -22.78 14.03
C SER A 464 19.70 -21.38 13.94
N GLN A 465 20.78 -21.21 13.18
CA GLN A 465 21.36 -19.92 12.82
C GLN A 465 21.61 -19.93 11.31
N GLN A 466 21.26 -18.85 10.65
CA GLN A 466 21.45 -18.71 9.20
C GLN A 466 21.77 -17.28 8.84
N GLY A 467 22.83 -17.08 8.07
CA GLY A 467 23.16 -15.84 7.40
C GLY A 467 23.16 -16.07 5.89
N VAL A 468 22.48 -15.20 5.14
CA VAL A 468 22.44 -15.27 3.67
C VAL A 468 22.67 -13.87 3.10
N ILE A 469 23.58 -13.77 2.16
CA ILE A 469 23.81 -12.59 1.32
C ILE A 469 23.38 -12.98 -0.08
N SER A 470 22.45 -12.24 -0.67
CA SER A 470 21.92 -12.51 -2.00
C SER A 470 22.05 -11.29 -2.90
N PHE A 471 22.39 -11.53 -4.15
CA PHE A 471 22.34 -10.54 -5.22
C PHE A 471 21.58 -11.12 -6.40
N THR A 472 20.72 -10.32 -7.05
CA THR A 472 19.93 -10.74 -8.20
C THR A 472 19.86 -9.63 -9.25
N GLU A 473 20.18 -9.96 -10.47
CA GLU A 473 19.88 -9.23 -11.70
C GLU A 473 18.64 -9.87 -12.35
N PRO A 474 17.45 -9.25 -12.29
CA PRO A 474 16.23 -9.86 -12.84
C PRO A 474 16.17 -9.92 -14.35
N TRP A 475 16.98 -9.12 -15.05
CA TRP A 475 16.98 -8.94 -16.51
C TRP A 475 18.38 -9.03 -17.10
N LEU A 476 19.00 -10.19 -16.93
CA LEU A 476 20.34 -10.41 -17.47
C LEU A 476 20.36 -10.25 -19.00
N PHE A 477 21.26 -9.41 -19.50
CA PHE A 477 21.37 -9.04 -20.92
C PHE A 477 20.06 -8.43 -21.50
N ASP A 478 19.32 -7.68 -20.68
CA ASP A 478 18.02 -7.07 -21.01
C ASP A 478 16.96 -8.08 -21.51
N ARG A 479 17.07 -9.35 -21.08
CA ARG A 479 16.10 -10.42 -21.30
C ARG A 479 15.45 -10.79 -19.97
N PRO A 480 14.22 -11.33 -19.94
CA PRO A 480 13.56 -11.76 -18.71
C PRO A 480 14.21 -13.02 -18.10
N LEU A 481 15.55 -13.03 -18.09
CA LEU A 481 16.41 -14.05 -17.50
C LEU A 481 16.95 -13.48 -16.19
N SER A 482 16.50 -14.02 -15.06
CA SER A 482 17.01 -13.63 -13.76
C SER A 482 18.28 -14.43 -13.44
N ALA A 483 19.36 -13.73 -13.09
CA ALA A 483 20.60 -14.33 -12.61
C ALA A 483 20.94 -13.79 -11.23
N GLY A 484 21.52 -14.63 -10.38
CA GLY A 484 21.92 -14.20 -9.04
C GLY A 484 23.00 -15.09 -8.45
N PHE A 485 23.55 -14.63 -7.35
CA PHE A 485 24.39 -15.44 -6.49
C PHE A 485 23.94 -15.31 -5.03
N ASP A 486 24.22 -16.34 -4.27
CA ASP A 486 23.98 -16.38 -2.84
C ASP A 486 25.26 -16.84 -2.13
N LEU A 487 25.56 -16.21 -0.98
CA LEU A 487 26.54 -16.69 -0.02
C LEU A 487 25.78 -17.01 1.26
N PHE A 488 26.00 -18.17 1.82
CA PHE A 488 25.27 -18.60 3.01
C PHE A 488 26.15 -19.26 4.03
N ASN A 489 25.76 -19.09 5.28
CA ASN A 489 26.25 -19.86 6.42
C ASN A 489 25.04 -20.33 7.21
N THR A 490 24.90 -21.63 7.41
CA THR A 490 23.81 -22.26 8.13
C THR A 490 24.36 -23.18 9.19
N ARG A 491 23.91 -23.00 10.43
CA ARG A 491 24.13 -23.92 11.54
C ARG A 491 22.81 -24.44 12.04
N ARG A 492 22.67 -25.74 12.23
CA ARG A 492 21.45 -26.35 12.73
C ARG A 492 21.75 -27.48 13.68
N GLN A 493 21.11 -27.47 14.85
CA GLN A 493 21.20 -28.51 15.84
C GLN A 493 19.99 -29.42 15.69
N TYR A 494 20.26 -30.68 15.39
CA TYR A 494 19.29 -31.75 15.39
C TYR A 494 19.47 -32.62 16.65
N PRO A 495 18.45 -33.38 17.08
CA PRO A 495 18.60 -34.26 18.22
C PRO A 495 19.68 -35.33 18.04
N GLU A 496 19.99 -35.64 16.80
CA GLU A 496 20.90 -36.73 16.42
C GLU A 496 22.32 -36.22 16.11
N TYR A 497 22.49 -34.97 15.65
CA TYR A 497 23.77 -34.36 15.25
C TYR A 497 23.66 -32.85 15.07
N ASP A 498 24.81 -32.19 15.09
CA ASP A 498 24.93 -30.80 14.67
C ASP A 498 25.37 -30.73 13.21
N TYR A 499 24.77 -29.80 12.45
CA TYR A 499 25.07 -29.57 11.04
C TYR A 499 25.47 -28.12 10.80
N ASP A 500 26.65 -27.92 10.22
CA ASP A 500 27.18 -26.64 9.78
C ASP A 500 27.40 -26.67 8.27
N SER A 501 26.98 -25.64 7.56
CA SER A 501 27.15 -25.47 6.10
C SER A 501 27.56 -24.06 5.76
N LEU A 502 28.70 -23.91 5.12
CA LEU A 502 29.21 -22.66 4.56
C LEU A 502 29.37 -22.82 3.06
N GLY A 503 28.71 -21.97 2.29
CA GLY A 503 28.75 -22.13 0.84
C GLY A 503 28.31 -20.91 0.05
N GLY A 504 28.28 -21.12 -1.25
CA GLY A 504 27.78 -20.16 -2.22
C GLY A 504 27.14 -20.85 -3.41
N GLY A 505 26.32 -20.13 -4.11
CA GLY A 505 25.64 -20.65 -5.28
C GLY A 505 25.39 -19.60 -6.34
N LEU A 506 25.30 -20.04 -7.57
CA LEU A 506 24.83 -19.27 -8.72
C LEU A 506 23.43 -19.79 -9.08
N ARG A 507 22.53 -18.90 -9.48
CA ARG A 507 21.17 -19.28 -9.87
C ARG A 507 20.73 -18.51 -11.11
N LEU A 508 20.00 -19.21 -11.94
CA LEU A 508 19.35 -18.67 -13.12
C LEU A 508 17.86 -19.06 -13.07
N SER A 509 16.97 -18.18 -13.51
CA SER A 509 15.57 -18.52 -13.69
C SER A 509 14.94 -17.70 -14.82
N HIS A 510 13.96 -18.29 -15.51
CA HIS A 510 13.25 -17.63 -16.60
C HIS A 510 11.76 -18.04 -16.60
N PRO A 511 10.83 -17.06 -16.64
CA PRO A 511 9.42 -17.36 -16.90
C PRO A 511 9.23 -17.62 -18.40
N PHE A 512 8.71 -18.80 -18.77
CA PHE A 512 8.50 -19.14 -20.16
C PHE A 512 7.01 -19.24 -20.55
N ALA A 513 6.11 -19.24 -19.57
CA ALA A 513 4.68 -19.13 -19.76
C ALA A 513 4.05 -18.41 -18.55
N GLU A 514 2.73 -18.10 -18.63
CA GLU A 514 2.04 -17.23 -17.66
C GLU A 514 2.25 -17.61 -16.20
N TYR A 515 2.26 -18.91 -15.90
CA TYR A 515 2.44 -19.42 -14.52
C TYR A 515 3.67 -20.28 -14.35
N TRP A 516 4.47 -20.50 -15.42
CA TRP A 516 5.57 -21.42 -15.43
C TRP A 516 6.92 -20.72 -15.39
N ARG A 517 7.82 -21.26 -14.57
CA ARG A 517 9.21 -20.80 -14.46
C ARG A 517 10.14 -22.00 -14.34
N TRP A 518 11.23 -21.99 -15.08
CA TRP A 518 12.34 -22.90 -14.80
C TRP A 518 13.43 -22.21 -13.97
N PHE A 519 14.10 -22.99 -13.21
CA PHE A 519 15.24 -22.61 -12.40
C PHE A 519 16.40 -23.56 -12.67
N THR A 520 17.63 -23.06 -12.63
CA THR A 520 18.84 -23.85 -12.57
C THR A 520 19.85 -23.14 -11.74
N GLY A 521 20.77 -23.88 -11.13
CA GLY A 521 21.78 -23.31 -10.28
C GLY A 521 22.96 -24.25 -10.10
N TYR A 522 24.04 -23.68 -9.60
CA TYR A 522 25.21 -24.40 -9.16
C TYR A 522 25.49 -24.01 -7.72
N ARG A 523 25.73 -25.00 -6.86
CA ARG A 523 26.03 -24.83 -5.45
C ARG A 523 27.35 -25.48 -5.12
N VAL A 524 28.19 -24.77 -4.36
CA VAL A 524 29.33 -25.35 -3.67
C VAL A 524 29.23 -25.03 -2.19
N SER A 525 29.35 -26.04 -1.34
CA SER A 525 29.31 -25.89 0.11
C SER A 525 30.31 -26.80 0.79
N ARG A 526 30.80 -26.33 1.91
CA ARG A 526 31.48 -27.13 2.92
C ARG A 526 30.45 -27.48 3.98
N ASP A 527 30.13 -28.76 4.09
CA ASP A 527 29.12 -29.30 4.97
C ASP A 527 29.85 -30.12 6.07
N GLU A 528 29.53 -29.87 7.34
CA GLU A 528 30.18 -30.49 8.48
C GLU A 528 29.12 -31.07 9.42
N ILE A 529 29.27 -32.33 9.76
CA ILE A 529 28.45 -33.04 10.74
C ILE A 529 29.31 -33.28 11.97
N THR A 530 28.83 -32.79 13.10
CA THR A 530 29.50 -32.93 14.41
C THR A 530 28.51 -33.37 15.48
N SER A 531 28.99 -33.64 16.69
CA SER A 531 28.17 -33.91 17.88
C SER A 531 27.16 -35.04 17.69
N LEU A 532 27.56 -36.14 16.99
CA LEU A 532 26.72 -37.32 16.88
C LEU A 532 26.38 -37.88 18.26
N THR A 533 25.14 -38.36 18.43
CA THR A 533 24.68 -39.00 19.66
C THR A 533 25.52 -40.24 19.97
N GLU A 534 25.71 -40.55 21.25
CA GLU A 534 26.52 -41.71 21.70
C GLU A 534 26.02 -43.06 21.17
N SER A 535 24.72 -43.21 20.92
CA SER A 535 24.08 -44.40 20.39
C SER A 535 24.21 -44.58 18.87
N ALA A 536 24.88 -43.65 18.17
CA ALA A 536 25.09 -43.76 16.73
C ALA A 536 25.95 -44.98 16.38
N THR A 537 25.56 -45.70 15.32
CA THR A 537 26.32 -46.83 14.77
C THR A 537 27.62 -46.38 14.12
N ASP A 538 28.57 -47.28 13.94
CA ASP A 538 29.85 -46.97 13.27
C ASP A 538 29.62 -46.44 11.85
N ALA A 539 28.67 -47.01 11.10
CA ALA A 539 28.30 -46.54 9.78
C ALA A 539 27.82 -45.07 9.76
N LEU A 540 27.14 -44.62 10.83
CA LEU A 540 26.73 -43.24 10.96
C LEU A 540 27.88 -42.32 11.40
N ARG A 541 28.79 -42.86 12.22
CA ARG A 541 30.03 -42.16 12.64
C ARG A 541 30.98 -41.89 11.47
N ASP A 542 31.02 -42.81 10.50
CA ASP A 542 31.81 -42.65 9.27
C ASP A 542 31.29 -41.51 8.37
N GLU A 543 30.01 -41.11 8.53
CA GLU A 543 29.45 -39.94 7.86
C GLU A 543 29.74 -38.60 8.57
N SER A 544 30.31 -38.61 9.77
CA SER A 544 30.73 -37.42 10.51
C SER A 544 31.95 -36.75 9.88
N GLY A 545 32.11 -35.46 10.21
CA GLY A 545 33.21 -34.65 9.71
C GLY A 545 32.80 -33.71 8.57
N THR A 546 33.80 -33.25 7.84
CA THR A 546 33.63 -32.26 6.80
C THR A 546 33.58 -32.91 5.42
N ARG A 547 32.60 -32.47 4.59
CA ARG A 547 32.47 -32.85 3.17
C ARG A 547 32.29 -31.60 2.31
N VAL A 548 32.87 -31.59 1.13
CA VAL A 548 32.60 -30.56 0.13
C VAL A 548 31.57 -31.11 -0.84
N THR A 549 30.46 -30.36 -0.94
CA THR A 549 29.38 -30.68 -1.90
C THR A 549 29.46 -29.69 -3.07
N SER A 550 29.53 -30.22 -4.30
CA SER A 550 29.50 -29.46 -5.54
C SER A 550 28.37 -30.02 -6.41
N ALA A 551 27.32 -29.26 -6.57
CA ALA A 551 26.07 -29.73 -7.15
C ALA A 551 25.46 -28.74 -8.16
N VAL A 552 24.84 -29.29 -9.21
CA VAL A 552 23.95 -28.58 -10.12
C VAL A 552 22.51 -28.96 -9.77
N ASN A 553 21.64 -27.96 -9.72
CA ASN A 553 20.21 -28.17 -9.55
C ASN A 553 19.42 -27.64 -10.76
N ALA A 554 18.29 -28.27 -11.03
CA ALA A 554 17.31 -27.80 -12.01
C ALA A 554 15.91 -27.98 -11.42
N ALA A 555 15.02 -27.03 -11.65
CA ALA A 555 13.64 -27.14 -11.23
C ALA A 555 12.68 -26.50 -12.24
N LEU A 556 11.50 -27.09 -12.33
CA LEU A 556 10.37 -26.56 -13.06
C LEU A 556 9.25 -26.26 -12.06
N ALA A 557 8.74 -25.06 -12.05
CA ALA A 557 7.66 -24.67 -11.16
C ALA A 557 6.52 -23.99 -11.91
N ARG A 558 5.30 -24.31 -11.48
CA ARG A 558 4.06 -23.66 -11.87
C ARG A 558 3.38 -23.13 -10.62
N ASP A 559 2.97 -21.86 -10.62
CA ASP A 559 2.21 -21.27 -9.52
C ASP A 559 1.05 -20.44 -10.08
N SER A 560 -0.17 -20.90 -9.84
CA SER A 560 -1.42 -20.28 -10.28
C SER A 560 -2.34 -19.91 -9.10
N ARG A 561 -1.79 -19.88 -7.86
CA ARG A 561 -2.55 -19.52 -6.67
C ARG A 561 -2.97 -18.05 -6.69
N ASP A 562 -4.19 -17.79 -6.23
CA ASP A 562 -4.74 -16.44 -6.06
C ASP A 562 -4.01 -15.64 -4.95
N ASN A 563 -3.55 -16.33 -3.91
CA ASN A 563 -2.81 -15.76 -2.79
C ASN A 563 -1.75 -16.76 -2.30
N VAL A 564 -0.51 -16.29 -2.13
CA VAL A 564 0.60 -17.16 -1.71
C VAL A 564 0.48 -17.60 -0.25
N PHE A 565 0.00 -16.71 0.64
CA PHE A 565 -0.09 -16.96 2.08
C PHE A 565 -1.39 -17.63 2.50
N ALA A 566 -2.47 -17.38 1.78
CA ALA A 566 -3.80 -17.82 2.15
C ALA A 566 -4.60 -18.20 0.90
N PRO A 567 -4.15 -19.23 0.15
CA PRO A 567 -4.77 -19.58 -1.11
C PRO A 567 -6.23 -20.02 -0.93
N SER A 568 -7.08 -19.64 -1.89
CA SER A 568 -8.45 -20.08 -1.99
C SER A 568 -8.74 -20.78 -3.33
N ARG A 569 -7.91 -20.51 -4.33
CA ARG A 569 -8.04 -21.06 -5.68
C ARG A 569 -6.69 -21.26 -6.35
N GLY A 570 -6.61 -22.21 -7.25
CA GLY A 570 -5.41 -22.48 -8.03
C GLY A 570 -4.46 -23.42 -7.34
N GLY A 571 -3.28 -23.61 -7.90
CA GLY A 571 -2.32 -24.58 -7.38
C GLY A 571 -0.88 -24.22 -7.68
N GLN A 572 0.00 -24.91 -6.97
CA GLN A 572 1.43 -24.87 -7.16
C GLN A 572 1.92 -26.27 -7.45
N THR A 573 2.77 -26.44 -8.46
CA THR A 573 3.44 -27.70 -8.79
C THR A 573 4.91 -27.43 -9.02
N SER A 574 5.80 -28.26 -8.48
CA SER A 574 7.22 -28.17 -8.73
C SER A 574 7.84 -29.56 -8.89
N LEU A 575 8.82 -29.65 -9.78
CA LEU A 575 9.71 -30.78 -9.93
C LEU A 575 11.13 -30.26 -9.89
N SER A 576 11.93 -30.76 -8.99
CA SER A 576 13.34 -30.41 -8.83
C SER A 576 14.23 -31.64 -8.87
N ALA A 577 15.41 -31.47 -9.45
CA ALA A 577 16.47 -32.49 -9.45
C ALA A 577 17.80 -31.81 -9.11
N GLU A 578 18.59 -32.46 -8.30
CA GLU A 578 19.95 -32.06 -7.93
C GLU A 578 20.92 -33.20 -8.19
N PHE A 579 22.03 -32.89 -8.86
CA PHE A 579 23.13 -33.78 -9.14
C PHE A 579 24.40 -33.23 -8.48
N ALA A 580 24.94 -33.97 -7.51
CA ALA A 580 26.21 -33.68 -6.84
C ALA A 580 27.30 -34.64 -7.32
N GLY A 581 28.53 -34.12 -7.46
CA GLY A 581 29.68 -34.88 -7.92
C GLY A 581 30.50 -34.23 -9.04
N LEU A 582 30.28 -32.91 -9.23
CA LEU A 582 31.08 -32.11 -10.16
C LEU A 582 32.39 -31.58 -9.51
N GLY A 583 33.05 -32.43 -8.71
CA GLY A 583 34.11 -32.10 -7.78
C GLY A 583 33.58 -32.17 -6.33
N GLY A 584 34.48 -32.19 -5.34
CA GLY A 584 34.12 -32.38 -3.94
C GLY A 584 33.90 -33.87 -3.56
N ASP A 585 33.41 -34.04 -2.34
CA ASP A 585 33.34 -35.37 -1.71
C ASP A 585 31.94 -36.01 -1.86
N SER A 586 30.88 -35.19 -1.91
CA SER A 586 29.50 -35.68 -1.99
C SER A 586 29.11 -36.07 -3.42
N ARG A 587 28.55 -37.30 -3.57
CA ARG A 587 28.13 -37.86 -4.85
C ARG A 587 26.70 -38.41 -4.75
N PHE A 588 25.73 -37.65 -5.18
CA PHE A 588 24.32 -38.07 -5.12
C PHE A 588 23.47 -37.49 -6.22
N VAL A 589 22.32 -38.10 -6.40
CA VAL A 589 21.21 -37.56 -7.17
C VAL A 589 19.99 -37.49 -6.25
N LYS A 590 19.28 -36.33 -6.26
CA LYS A 590 18.07 -36.13 -5.45
C LYS A 590 17.00 -35.50 -6.32
N THR A 591 15.81 -36.06 -6.31
CA THR A 591 14.66 -35.55 -7.05
C THR A 591 13.48 -35.40 -6.11
N ILE A 592 12.76 -34.28 -6.20
CA ILE A 592 11.56 -34.00 -5.42
C ILE A 592 10.49 -33.45 -6.36
N GLY A 593 9.33 -34.09 -6.35
CA GLY A 593 8.12 -33.61 -7.01
C GLY A 593 7.08 -33.26 -5.97
N SER A 594 6.51 -32.05 -6.05
CA SER A 594 5.44 -31.63 -5.15
C SER A 594 4.32 -30.93 -5.94
N THR A 595 3.09 -31.15 -5.51
CA THR A 595 1.92 -30.44 -6.07
C THR A 595 0.95 -30.14 -4.95
N SER A 596 0.34 -28.95 -5.02
CA SER A 596 -0.77 -28.57 -4.16
C SER A 596 -1.84 -27.87 -4.98
N TYR A 597 -3.08 -28.09 -4.63
CA TYR A 597 -4.18 -27.44 -5.32
C TYR A 597 -5.28 -27.06 -4.33
N PHE A 598 -5.96 -25.91 -4.56
CA PHE A 598 -6.99 -25.34 -3.72
C PHE A 598 -8.27 -25.12 -4.56
N TRP A 599 -9.38 -25.67 -4.08
CA TRP A 599 -10.69 -25.58 -4.70
C TRP A 599 -11.64 -24.81 -3.78
N PRO A 600 -12.22 -23.70 -4.21
CA PRO A 600 -13.32 -23.08 -3.49
C PRO A 600 -14.55 -23.99 -3.60
N VAL A 601 -15.20 -24.22 -2.47
CA VAL A 601 -16.43 -24.99 -2.37
C VAL A 601 -17.55 -24.12 -1.81
N TRP A 602 -18.68 -24.70 -1.40
CA TRP A 602 -19.82 -23.95 -0.87
C TRP A 602 -19.44 -23.10 0.35
N PHE A 603 -20.17 -22.02 0.60
CA PHE A 603 -20.00 -21.08 1.72
C PHE A 603 -18.60 -20.44 1.80
N ASN A 604 -17.90 -20.25 0.70
CA ASN A 604 -16.52 -19.77 0.63
C ASN A 604 -15.50 -20.65 1.36
N HIS A 605 -15.86 -21.89 1.70
CA HIS A 605 -14.90 -22.86 2.22
C HIS A 605 -13.94 -23.30 1.13
N VAL A 606 -12.78 -23.83 1.53
CA VAL A 606 -11.73 -24.25 0.60
C VAL A 606 -11.31 -25.67 0.93
N VAL A 607 -11.20 -26.52 -0.10
CA VAL A 607 -10.52 -27.81 0.01
C VAL A 607 -9.11 -27.61 -0.54
N GLY A 608 -8.09 -27.94 0.24
CA GLY A 608 -6.69 -27.98 -0.17
C GLY A 608 -6.20 -29.42 -0.20
N ALA A 609 -5.48 -29.80 -1.25
CA ALA A 609 -4.77 -31.08 -1.32
C ALA A 609 -3.32 -30.84 -1.70
N ARG A 610 -2.39 -31.59 -1.06
CA ARG A 610 -0.96 -31.61 -1.37
C ARG A 610 -0.49 -33.03 -1.52
N ALA A 611 0.36 -33.28 -2.49
CA ALA A 611 1.13 -34.51 -2.63
C ALA A 611 2.60 -34.16 -2.87
N GLU A 612 3.48 -34.95 -2.28
CA GLU A 612 4.93 -34.81 -2.46
C GLU A 612 5.57 -36.21 -2.50
N ALA A 613 6.54 -36.37 -3.38
CA ALA A 613 7.34 -37.55 -3.47
C ALA A 613 8.81 -37.18 -3.71
N GLY A 614 9.69 -37.76 -2.98
CA GLY A 614 11.13 -37.55 -3.06
C GLY A 614 11.88 -38.86 -3.22
N TYR A 615 12.94 -38.86 -4.03
CA TYR A 615 13.88 -39.96 -4.18
C TYR A 615 15.30 -39.44 -4.30
N GLY A 616 16.20 -40.01 -3.54
CA GLY A 616 17.62 -39.69 -3.57
C GLY A 616 18.49 -40.93 -3.38
N PHE A 617 19.59 -40.96 -4.09
CA PHE A 617 20.57 -42.02 -3.97
C PHE A 617 21.99 -41.49 -4.14
N GLY A 618 22.90 -42.08 -3.46
CA GLY A 618 24.33 -41.87 -3.69
C GLY A 618 24.81 -42.71 -4.88
N TRP A 619 25.85 -42.28 -5.55
CA TRP A 619 26.46 -42.98 -6.66
C TRP A 619 27.98 -43.14 -6.45
N SER A 620 28.64 -44.09 -7.16
CA SER A 620 30.05 -44.37 -6.99
C SER A 620 30.40 -44.93 -5.57
N ASP A 621 29.56 -45.85 -5.06
CA ASP A 621 29.67 -46.52 -3.75
C ASP A 621 29.57 -45.56 -2.53
N GLU A 622 29.18 -44.30 -2.74
CA GLU A 622 28.92 -43.37 -1.66
C GLU A 622 27.41 -43.39 -1.29
N PRO A 623 27.03 -43.39 -0.02
CA PRO A 623 25.63 -43.28 0.38
C PRO A 623 25.11 -41.85 0.17
N LEU A 624 23.77 -41.69 0.12
CA LEU A 624 23.16 -40.36 0.19
C LEU A 624 23.57 -39.70 1.53
N PRO A 625 24.21 -38.53 1.53
CA PRO A 625 24.66 -37.87 2.75
C PRO A 625 23.54 -37.66 3.75
N LEU A 626 23.80 -37.78 5.04
CA LEU A 626 22.82 -37.70 6.13
C LEU A 626 21.98 -36.43 6.09
N PHE A 627 22.58 -35.29 5.74
CA PHE A 627 21.91 -34.00 5.65
C PHE A 627 21.05 -33.84 4.40
N GLU A 628 21.15 -34.75 3.41
CA GLU A 628 20.33 -34.75 2.17
C GLU A 628 19.18 -35.78 2.24
N ARG A 629 19.13 -36.62 3.26
CA ARG A 629 18.08 -37.64 3.41
C ARG A 629 16.74 -37.04 3.78
N PHE A 630 15.69 -37.82 3.60
CA PHE A 630 14.32 -37.43 3.83
C PHE A 630 13.87 -37.73 5.26
N TYR A 631 13.23 -36.74 5.89
CA TYR A 631 12.73 -36.84 7.25
C TYR A 631 11.32 -36.27 7.32
N LEU A 632 10.34 -37.06 7.68
CA LEU A 632 8.96 -36.66 7.88
C LEU A 632 8.61 -36.45 9.37
N GLY A 633 7.42 -35.97 9.63
CA GLY A 633 6.93 -35.49 10.91
C GLY A 633 7.10 -33.99 11.05
N GLY A 634 6.23 -33.38 11.82
CA GLY A 634 6.18 -31.94 12.03
C GLY A 634 5.04 -31.24 11.29
N PRO A 635 4.94 -29.91 11.43
CA PRO A 635 3.78 -29.13 11.00
C PRO A 635 3.53 -29.13 9.50
N ASN A 636 4.54 -29.46 8.68
CA ASN A 636 4.47 -29.39 7.23
C ASN A 636 4.47 -30.77 6.56
N SER A 637 4.33 -31.85 7.34
CA SER A 637 4.27 -33.21 6.81
C SER A 637 3.16 -34.02 7.49
N VAL A 638 3.45 -35.11 8.21
CA VAL A 638 2.47 -35.90 8.98
C VAL A 638 2.40 -35.34 10.40
N ARG A 639 1.34 -34.60 10.68
CA ARG A 639 1.21 -33.74 11.89
C ARG A 639 0.93 -34.48 13.19
N SER A 640 0.79 -35.79 13.18
CA SER A 640 0.74 -36.59 14.42
C SER A 640 2.12 -36.86 15.01
N PHE A 641 3.18 -36.58 14.29
CA PHE A 641 4.55 -36.77 14.72
C PHE A 641 5.26 -35.44 14.96
N LYS A 642 6.13 -35.38 15.98
CA LYS A 642 7.07 -34.28 16.18
C LYS A 642 8.04 -34.19 14.99
N ASN A 643 8.68 -33.04 14.85
CA ASN A 643 9.60 -32.80 13.74
C ASN A 643 10.66 -33.88 13.59
N ARG A 644 10.83 -34.41 12.36
CA ARG A 644 11.79 -35.49 11.98
C ARG A 644 11.53 -36.85 12.65
N ARG A 645 10.47 -37.01 13.45
CA ARG A 645 10.24 -38.27 14.21
C ARG A 645 9.66 -39.39 13.35
N LEU A 646 9.22 -39.10 12.14
CA LEU A 646 8.80 -40.14 11.17
C LEU A 646 9.90 -40.31 10.12
N SER A 647 10.84 -41.18 10.41
CA SER A 647 11.97 -41.52 9.53
C SER A 647 12.62 -42.83 9.97
N PRO A 648 13.30 -43.54 9.06
CA PRO A 648 14.08 -44.73 9.39
C PRO A 648 15.08 -44.50 10.51
N GLN A 649 15.33 -45.56 11.27
CA GLN A 649 16.34 -45.59 12.35
C GLN A 649 17.40 -46.61 12.00
N ASP A 650 18.63 -46.40 12.50
CA ASP A 650 19.69 -47.37 12.46
C ASP A 650 19.52 -48.46 13.57
N GLU A 651 20.42 -49.39 13.63
CA GLU A 651 20.42 -50.46 14.67
C GLU A 651 20.57 -49.90 16.10
N GLY A 652 21.15 -48.74 16.26
CA GLY A 652 21.26 -48.00 17.52
C GLY A 652 20.01 -47.20 17.90
N GLY A 653 18.98 -47.23 17.07
CA GLY A 653 17.73 -46.47 17.27
C GLY A 653 17.84 -44.97 16.94
N VAL A 654 18.92 -44.55 16.32
CA VAL A 654 19.16 -43.18 15.88
C VAL A 654 18.43 -42.92 14.55
N ARG A 655 17.77 -41.79 14.41
CA ARG A 655 17.08 -41.42 13.15
C ARG A 655 18.08 -40.98 12.09
N VAL A 656 18.12 -41.75 11.02
CA VAL A 656 19.08 -41.56 9.94
C VAL A 656 18.47 -41.02 8.65
N GLY A 657 17.14 -40.80 8.63
CA GLY A 657 16.43 -40.38 7.43
C GLY A 657 16.29 -41.46 6.37
N GLY A 658 15.46 -41.20 5.38
CA GLY A 658 15.21 -42.10 4.26
C GLY A 658 15.90 -41.67 2.97
N THR A 659 15.98 -42.57 2.01
CA THR A 659 16.39 -42.31 0.63
C THR A 659 15.20 -41.97 -0.26
N SER A 660 13.97 -42.17 0.23
CA SER A 660 12.74 -41.77 -0.46
C SER A 660 11.67 -41.35 0.54
N GLU A 661 10.74 -40.58 0.07
CA GLU A 661 9.56 -40.16 0.83
C GLU A 661 8.32 -40.08 -0.05
N VAL A 662 7.17 -40.28 0.59
CA VAL A 662 5.84 -39.98 0.02
C VAL A 662 5.02 -39.29 1.08
N LEU A 663 4.34 -38.22 0.69
CA LEU A 663 3.49 -37.39 1.55
C LEU A 663 2.22 -37.00 0.83
N GLY A 664 1.08 -37.12 1.48
CA GLY A 664 -0.22 -36.60 1.07
C GLY A 664 -0.88 -35.84 2.21
N ASN A 665 -1.42 -34.68 1.93
CA ASN A 665 -2.20 -33.90 2.89
C ASN A 665 -3.50 -33.46 2.23
N VAL A 666 -4.61 -33.56 2.95
CA VAL A 666 -5.89 -32.98 2.55
C VAL A 666 -6.40 -32.12 3.69
N GLU A 667 -6.83 -30.91 3.38
CA GLU A 667 -7.37 -29.96 4.34
C GLU A 667 -8.74 -29.44 3.89
N TYR A 668 -9.68 -29.36 4.82
CA TYR A 668 -10.95 -28.65 4.67
C TYR A 668 -10.86 -27.38 5.49
N ILE A 669 -10.85 -26.22 4.81
CA ILE A 669 -10.56 -24.92 5.42
C ILE A 669 -11.83 -24.08 5.43
N ILE A 670 -12.16 -23.58 6.62
CA ILE A 670 -13.31 -22.71 6.90
C ILE A 670 -12.76 -21.30 7.19
N PRO A 671 -12.93 -20.33 6.30
CA PRO A 671 -12.57 -18.95 6.58
C PRO A 671 -13.59 -18.34 7.56
N LEU A 672 -13.05 -17.65 8.57
CA LEU A 672 -13.82 -16.93 9.58
C LEU A 672 -13.50 -15.43 9.49
N PRO A 673 -14.32 -14.56 10.10
CA PRO A 673 -13.99 -13.13 10.23
C PRO A 673 -12.61 -12.91 10.84
N PHE A 674 -12.03 -11.72 10.64
CA PHE A 674 -10.73 -11.28 11.20
C PHE A 674 -9.51 -12.05 10.68
N ASN A 675 -9.55 -12.55 9.45
CA ASN A 675 -8.47 -13.32 8.83
C ASN A 675 -8.13 -14.62 9.59
N ILE A 676 -9.10 -15.19 10.30
CA ILE A 676 -9.00 -16.48 10.96
C ILE A 676 -9.44 -17.57 9.99
N ARG A 677 -8.77 -18.72 10.02
CA ARG A 677 -9.13 -19.92 9.27
C ARG A 677 -9.07 -21.12 10.21
N VAL A 678 -10.06 -21.95 10.22
CA VAL A 678 -10.05 -23.25 10.89
C VAL A 678 -9.91 -24.31 9.82
N ALA A 679 -9.07 -25.30 10.05
CA ALA A 679 -8.87 -26.40 9.12
C ALA A 679 -9.04 -27.74 9.85
N GLY A 680 -9.81 -28.65 9.25
CA GLY A 680 -9.71 -30.08 9.52
C GLY A 680 -8.76 -30.70 8.51
N PHE A 681 -7.90 -31.62 8.91
CA PHE A 681 -6.92 -32.20 8.03
C PHE A 681 -6.78 -33.71 8.17
N PHE A 682 -6.32 -34.32 7.09
CA PHE A 682 -5.85 -35.71 7.03
C PHE A 682 -4.50 -35.74 6.34
N ASP A 683 -3.51 -36.37 6.98
CA ASP A 683 -2.15 -36.51 6.48
C ASP A 683 -1.81 -37.98 6.34
N VAL A 684 -1.09 -38.33 5.28
CA VAL A 684 -0.56 -39.66 5.03
C VAL A 684 0.86 -39.56 4.49
N GLY A 685 1.77 -40.38 4.95
CA GLY A 685 3.13 -40.39 4.40
C GLY A 685 4.12 -41.22 5.23
N ASN A 686 5.26 -41.50 4.61
CA ASN A 686 6.38 -42.15 5.26
C ASN A 686 7.69 -41.85 4.51
N ALA A 687 8.81 -41.98 5.21
CA ALA A 687 10.15 -41.97 4.64
C ALA A 687 10.75 -43.38 4.68
N TYR A 688 11.36 -43.79 3.58
CA TYR A 688 11.87 -45.16 3.36
C TYR A 688 13.36 -45.14 3.02
N GLY A 689 14.06 -46.26 3.32
CA GLY A 689 15.49 -46.44 3.09
C GLY A 689 16.21 -46.94 4.36
N PHE A 690 17.52 -47.12 4.29
CA PHE A 690 18.32 -47.68 5.43
C PHE A 690 17.73 -48.97 6.02
N GLY A 691 17.58 -50.00 5.18
CA GLY A 691 17.04 -51.29 5.61
C GLY A 691 15.53 -51.45 5.44
N THR A 692 14.78 -50.33 5.20
CA THR A 692 13.37 -50.39 4.82
C THR A 692 13.24 -50.23 3.31
N LYS A 693 12.55 -51.19 2.65
CA LYS A 693 12.22 -51.05 1.21
C LYS A 693 11.08 -50.08 1.04
N PHE A 694 11.07 -49.38 -0.11
CA PHE A 694 9.92 -48.57 -0.49
C PHE A 694 8.67 -49.47 -0.55
N ASP A 695 7.71 -49.20 0.30
CA ASP A 695 6.40 -49.83 0.33
C ASP A 695 5.31 -48.77 0.46
N PRO A 696 4.59 -48.48 -0.58
CA PRO A 696 3.55 -47.47 -0.55
C PRO A 696 2.37 -47.85 0.37
N THR A 697 2.29 -49.11 0.82
CA THR A 697 1.27 -49.56 1.78
C THR A 697 1.69 -49.36 3.26
N ASP A 698 2.98 -49.20 3.54
CA ASP A 698 3.49 -48.85 4.90
C ASP A 698 3.54 -47.31 5.06
N THR A 699 2.40 -46.67 4.91
CA THR A 699 2.22 -45.23 5.18
C THR A 699 1.70 -45.02 6.59
N ARG A 700 1.99 -43.84 7.15
CA ARG A 700 1.53 -43.42 8.48
C ARG A 700 0.42 -42.36 8.30
N GLU A 701 -0.64 -42.50 9.06
CA GLU A 701 -1.84 -41.73 8.94
C GLU A 701 -2.08 -40.84 10.15
N ALA A 702 -2.51 -39.62 9.88
CA ALA A 702 -2.88 -38.66 10.90
C ALA A 702 -4.16 -37.87 10.51
N ALA A 703 -4.99 -37.60 11.49
CA ALA A 703 -6.08 -36.66 11.33
C ALA A 703 -6.03 -35.60 12.44
N GLY A 704 -6.55 -34.42 12.16
CA GLY A 704 -6.50 -33.38 13.16
C GLY A 704 -7.23 -32.11 12.78
N ALA A 705 -7.04 -31.10 13.63
CA ALA A 705 -7.59 -29.77 13.40
C ALA A 705 -6.53 -28.71 13.64
N GLY A 706 -6.68 -27.60 12.97
CA GLY A 706 -5.77 -26.47 13.06
C GLY A 706 -6.45 -25.11 12.96
N LEU A 707 -5.78 -24.13 13.54
CA LEU A 707 -6.15 -22.72 13.50
C LEU A 707 -5.04 -21.94 12.80
N ARG A 708 -5.42 -21.09 11.87
CA ARG A 708 -4.54 -20.18 11.16
C ARG A 708 -5.07 -18.75 11.35
N TRP A 709 -4.25 -17.84 11.79
CA TRP A 709 -4.65 -16.45 11.96
C TRP A 709 -3.57 -15.51 11.44
N LEU A 710 -3.94 -14.70 10.46
CA LEU A 710 -3.10 -13.58 10.02
C LEU A 710 -3.33 -12.41 10.98
N SER A 711 -2.62 -12.43 12.10
CA SER A 711 -2.72 -11.41 13.13
C SER A 711 -1.96 -10.14 12.73
N PRO A 712 -2.23 -8.97 13.36
CA PRO A 712 -1.44 -7.75 13.17
C PRO A 712 0.05 -7.92 13.53
N PHE A 713 0.41 -8.91 14.33
CA PHE A 713 1.77 -9.22 14.77
C PHE A 713 2.45 -10.31 13.91
N GLY A 714 1.78 -10.77 12.86
CA GLY A 714 2.26 -11.83 11.98
C GLY A 714 1.38 -13.08 11.96
N PRO A 715 1.69 -14.04 11.09
CA PRO A 715 0.94 -15.29 10.99
C PRO A 715 1.08 -16.14 12.25
N LEU A 716 -0.03 -16.68 12.72
CA LEU A 716 -0.13 -17.61 13.82
C LEU A 716 -0.72 -18.93 13.31
N ARG A 717 -0.07 -20.03 13.66
CA ARG A 717 -0.51 -21.38 13.31
C ARG A 717 -0.54 -22.27 14.55
N LEU A 718 -1.58 -23.07 14.65
CA LEU A 718 -1.85 -23.97 15.73
C LEU A 718 -2.47 -25.24 15.16
N ASP A 719 -1.78 -26.38 15.25
CA ASP A 719 -2.29 -27.66 14.76
C ASP A 719 -2.16 -28.72 15.85
N TYR A 720 -3.15 -29.59 15.92
CA TYR A 720 -3.07 -30.81 16.70
C TYR A 720 -3.43 -31.99 15.81
N GLY A 721 -2.46 -32.90 15.63
CA GLY A 721 -2.61 -34.12 14.86
C GLY A 721 -2.64 -35.35 15.76
N VAL A 722 -3.60 -36.22 15.51
CA VAL A 722 -3.76 -37.53 16.19
C VAL A 722 -3.20 -38.62 15.30
N ASN A 723 -2.45 -39.55 15.87
CA ASN A 723 -1.90 -40.69 15.17
C ASN A 723 -2.99 -41.77 15.06
N LEU A 724 -3.44 -42.08 13.84
CA LEU A 724 -4.52 -43.04 13.59
C LEU A 724 -4.05 -44.50 13.58
N ASP A 725 -2.78 -44.72 13.26
CA ASP A 725 -2.13 -46.06 13.15
C ASP A 725 -1.02 -46.21 14.18
N ARG A 726 -1.23 -45.71 15.39
CA ARG A 726 -0.29 -45.66 16.49
C ARG A 726 0.37 -47.02 16.80
N LYS A 727 1.69 -47.09 16.72
CA LYS A 727 2.48 -48.24 17.14
C LYS A 727 2.85 -48.16 18.63
N LYS A 728 3.22 -49.30 19.23
CA LYS A 728 3.59 -49.36 20.66
C LYS A 728 4.81 -48.47 20.93
N GLY A 729 4.69 -47.58 21.91
CA GLY A 729 5.75 -46.62 22.27
C GLY A 729 5.67 -45.27 21.60
N GLU A 730 4.73 -45.06 20.69
CA GLU A 730 4.53 -43.77 20.02
C GLU A 730 3.55 -42.85 20.80
N ASP A 731 3.71 -41.55 20.63
CA ASP A 731 2.80 -40.55 21.17
C ASP A 731 1.40 -40.71 20.53
N PHE A 732 0.35 -40.36 21.26
CA PHE A 732 -1.03 -40.35 20.75
C PHE A 732 -1.22 -39.32 19.65
N GLY A 733 -0.49 -38.23 19.70
CA GLY A 733 -0.51 -37.14 18.73
C GLY A 733 0.53 -36.07 19.02
N ALA A 734 0.61 -35.10 18.21
CA ALA A 734 1.54 -33.98 18.37
C ALA A 734 0.84 -32.63 18.20
N PHE A 735 1.29 -31.69 19.01
CA PHE A 735 0.86 -30.30 18.95
C PHE A 735 1.95 -29.46 18.26
N HIS A 736 1.53 -28.67 17.28
CA HIS A 736 2.41 -27.77 16.55
C HIS A 736 1.94 -26.33 16.70
N PHE A 737 2.86 -25.45 17.00
CA PHE A 737 2.61 -24.04 17.19
C PHE A 737 3.69 -23.20 16.52
N SER A 738 3.29 -22.12 15.84
CA SER A 738 4.22 -21.13 15.34
C SER A 738 3.59 -19.74 15.32
N VAL A 739 4.39 -18.71 15.60
CA VAL A 739 4.05 -17.28 15.53
C VAL A 739 5.16 -16.56 14.78
N GLY A 740 4.80 -15.67 13.85
CA GLY A 740 5.75 -14.87 13.07
C GLY A 740 6.55 -15.67 12.02
N SER A 741 6.34 -17.00 11.92
CA SER A 741 6.90 -17.82 10.86
C SER A 741 5.86 -18.01 9.74
N PRO A 742 6.18 -17.83 8.46
CA PRO A 742 5.25 -18.14 7.37
C PRO A 742 4.90 -19.63 7.36
N PHE A 743 3.68 -19.94 6.94
CA PHE A 743 3.13 -21.29 6.88
C PHE A 743 3.79 -22.16 5.80
#